data_d88eec92befa67fc5f8a9c0b7e1575d8
#
_entry.id   d88eec92befa67fc5f8a9c0b7e1575d8
#
_cell.length_a   1.000
_cell.length_b   1.000
_cell.length_c   1.000
_cell.angle_alpha   90.00
_cell.angle_beta   90.00
_cell.angle_gamma   90.00
#
_symmetry.space_group_name_H-M   'P 1'
#
loop_
_entity.id
_entity.type
_entity.pdbx_description
1 polymer ?
#
loop_
_entity_poly.entity_id
_entity_poly.type
_entity_poly.pdbx_seq_one_letter_code
_entity_poly.pdbx_strand_id
1 'polypeptide(L)'
;MAIKNQTARKSFSSIKVVKDYPDFLDIQLQSFKDFFQLDTPAEKRRADGLFKVFAENFPISDSRENFTLEFIDYAVDPPKYSVEECIDRGLTYSVPLKAKLRLLCHDEDNEDFETIEQEVFLGNLPYMTEKGSFVINGAERVIVSQLHRSPGVFFAQSKHTNGTKLYSARIIPIKGSWIEFATDINNVMYAYIDRKKKFPVTTLLRAIGYGSDKDILDLFGLSEEVSATKTALKKAAGRKLAARVLRTWVEDFVDEDTGEVVSIDRNEVLLERDTILTDSDIEMILDSGSKSIILHREDVNVADFSIIYNTLQKDNSNSEKEAVEVIYRQLRNTEAPDEATAREVIQSLFFSDKRYDLGEVGRYRINKKLGLSIEPEKIVLTKEDIISIVKYLIGLINSRAVVDDIDHLSNRRVRTVGEQLYSQFGVGLARMARTIRERMNVRDNEDFKPVDLINARTLSSVINSFFGTNQLSQFMDQTNPLAELTHKRRLSALGPGGLSRERAGFEVRDVHYTHYGRLCTIETPEGPNIGLISSLCVHAKVNSMGFLETPYRKVDNGKVSMKSEDIVFLTAEEEDNHNIAQANATLDDKGRFLNEKVKARFEGDFPVLEPSEISYMDVAPNQIVSVAASLIPFLEHDDANRALMGSNMQRQAVPLLKPEAPIVGTGLESKAAIDSRALLIAEADGVVEYVDAKKITIKYDLTSDDLLVNFSDEYRTYDLIKFRRTNQDTTINLTPLVLKGEKVKKGQVLVEGYSTNQGELALGKNLKVAYMPWQGYNFEDAIVISERVVREDIFTSIHVEEFQLEVRDTKRGEEELTSEIPNVSEEAVKHLDENGIIRVGAEVKEGDIIIGKITPKGETDPTPEEKLLRAIFGDKAGDVKDASLKASPSLNGVVIETKLFSRPKKDKDNRAKSKAEVEKLKGKYAKDLLGIRARMISKLVTLLEGKTSQGVKHKFGDEIITKGVKFNAKNIESNLFPAKNPYRDESNYNVPEEANLVSDIILDEW
;
A
#
# COMPACT_ATOMS: atom_id res chain seq x y z
N MET A 1 -6.25 41.88 10.38
CA MET A 1 -7.02 41.58 11.59
C MET A 1 -7.18 40.09 11.90
N ALA A 2 -6.79 39.23 11.01
CA ALA A 2 -7.07 37.79 11.13
C ALA A 2 -6.35 37.06 12.27
N ILE A 3 -5.19 37.48 12.73
CA ILE A 3 -4.47 36.84 13.86
C ILE A 3 -4.59 37.61 15.16
N LYS A 4 -5.03 38.87 15.11
CA LYS A 4 -5.15 39.72 16.33
C LYS A 4 -6.31 39.35 17.25
N ASN A 5 -7.26 38.52 16.79
CA ASN A 5 -8.43 38.09 17.54
C ASN A 5 -8.46 36.60 17.88
N GLN A 6 -7.36 35.86 17.71
CA GLN A 6 -7.23 34.61 18.39
C GLN A 6 -7.23 34.92 19.90
N THR A 7 -8.31 34.58 20.56
CA THR A 7 -8.36 34.54 21.99
C THR A 7 -7.20 33.66 22.44
N ALA A 8 -6.18 34.30 23.07
CA ALA A 8 -5.01 33.58 23.50
C ALA A 8 -5.45 32.41 24.42
N ARG A 9 -5.34 31.20 23.95
CA ARG A 9 -5.70 30.02 24.75
C ARG A 9 -4.77 29.89 25.93
N LYS A 10 -5.35 29.78 27.13
CA LYS A 10 -4.58 29.50 28.35
C LYS A 10 -4.28 28.00 28.37
N SER A 11 -2.99 27.64 28.42
CA SER A 11 -2.55 26.26 28.59
C SER A 11 -2.54 25.87 30.06
N PHE A 12 -3.20 24.75 30.38
CA PHE A 12 -3.16 24.11 31.71
C PHE A 12 -2.27 22.87 31.71
N SER A 13 -1.47 22.66 30.64
CA SER A 13 -0.58 21.52 30.54
C SER A 13 0.48 21.53 31.62
N SER A 14 0.60 20.44 32.38
CA SER A 14 1.66 20.21 33.35
C SER A 14 2.89 19.54 32.73
N ILE A 15 2.74 18.92 31.55
CA ILE A 15 3.80 18.21 30.87
C ILE A 15 4.28 19.04 29.67
N LYS A 16 5.60 19.27 29.61
CA LYS A 16 6.24 19.99 28.50
C LYS A 16 6.19 19.14 27.25
N VAL A 17 5.86 19.75 26.10
CA VAL A 17 5.97 19.10 24.81
C VAL A 17 7.44 18.87 24.48
N VAL A 18 7.83 17.61 24.29
CA VAL A 18 9.22 17.21 24.01
C VAL A 18 9.43 16.96 22.52
N LYS A 19 8.40 16.51 21.84
CA LYS A 19 8.43 16.18 20.41
C LYS A 19 7.17 16.72 19.73
N ASP A 20 7.37 17.36 18.60
CA ASP A 20 6.28 17.77 17.73
C ASP A 20 5.62 16.53 17.07
N TYR A 21 4.33 16.66 16.78
CA TYR A 21 3.60 15.63 16.08
C TYR A 21 4.11 15.46 14.63
N PRO A 22 4.20 14.23 14.11
CA PRO A 22 4.48 14.01 12.71
C PRO A 22 3.32 14.56 11.85
N ASP A 23 3.54 14.71 10.54
CA ASP A 23 2.42 14.94 9.63
C ASP A 23 1.49 13.71 9.64
N PHE A 24 0.22 13.94 9.93
CA PHE A 24 -0.74 12.85 10.09
C PHE A 24 -1.04 12.10 8.79
N LEU A 25 -0.72 12.67 7.64
CA LEU A 25 -0.88 12.03 6.34
C LEU A 25 0.37 11.27 5.84
N ASP A 26 1.46 11.27 6.58
CA ASP A 26 2.71 10.65 6.15
C ASP A 26 2.57 9.18 5.77
N ILE A 27 1.71 8.43 6.43
CA ILE A 27 1.47 7.01 6.11
C ILE A 27 1.01 6.81 4.67
N GLN A 28 0.24 7.75 4.11
CA GLN A 28 -0.22 7.72 2.73
C GLN A 28 0.79 8.36 1.78
N LEU A 29 1.19 9.58 2.06
CA LEU A 29 2.04 10.40 1.19
C LEU A 29 3.44 9.81 1.03
N GLN A 30 4.10 9.46 2.13
CA GLN A 30 5.44 8.92 2.09
C GLN A 30 5.50 7.54 1.43
N SER A 31 4.52 6.67 1.72
CA SER A 31 4.43 5.34 1.09
C SER A 31 4.30 5.43 -0.43
N PHE A 32 3.45 6.32 -0.92
CA PHE A 32 3.27 6.52 -2.36
C PHE A 32 4.50 7.14 -3.02
N LYS A 33 5.13 8.11 -2.36
CA LYS A 33 6.37 8.73 -2.82
C LYS A 33 7.51 7.73 -2.90
N ASP A 34 7.66 6.85 -1.90
CA ASP A 34 8.67 5.79 -1.89
C ASP A 34 8.40 4.74 -2.98
N PHE A 35 7.15 4.47 -3.30
CA PHE A 35 6.79 3.57 -4.40
C PHE A 35 7.23 4.10 -5.76
N PHE A 36 6.98 5.37 -6.05
CA PHE A 36 7.29 5.96 -7.34
C PHE A 36 8.75 6.37 -7.51
N GLN A 37 9.38 6.90 -6.47
CA GLN A 37 10.75 7.45 -6.49
C GLN A 37 11.01 8.41 -7.66
N LEU A 38 10.03 9.25 -8.02
CA LEU A 38 10.15 10.20 -9.14
C LEU A 38 11.20 11.29 -8.91
N ASP A 39 11.38 11.72 -7.66
CA ASP A 39 12.33 12.77 -7.27
C ASP A 39 13.80 12.31 -7.31
N THR A 40 14.04 11.01 -7.54
CA THR A 40 15.37 10.42 -7.53
C THR A 40 15.80 10.07 -8.95
N PRO A 41 17.01 10.51 -9.40
CA PRO A 41 17.57 10.11 -10.68
C PRO A 41 17.67 8.58 -10.82
N ALA A 42 17.52 8.06 -12.04
CA ALA A 42 17.51 6.62 -12.33
C ALA A 42 18.68 5.85 -11.72
N GLU A 43 19.89 6.44 -11.75
CA GLU A 43 21.11 5.83 -11.23
C GLU A 43 21.15 5.71 -9.70
N LYS A 44 20.36 6.54 -8.99
CA LYS A 44 20.34 6.61 -7.52
C LYS A 44 19.07 6.00 -6.94
N ARG A 45 18.17 5.46 -7.76
CA ARG A 45 16.93 4.82 -7.30
C ARG A 45 17.24 3.57 -6.50
N ARG A 46 16.58 3.46 -5.35
CA ARG A 46 16.67 2.24 -4.53
C ARG A 46 15.96 1.09 -5.24
N ALA A 47 16.41 -0.13 -5.00
CA ALA A 47 15.77 -1.35 -5.50
C ALA A 47 14.47 -1.66 -4.74
N ASP A 48 13.54 -0.70 -4.73
CA ASP A 48 12.23 -0.76 -4.08
C ASP A 48 11.12 -0.25 -4.98
N GLY A 49 9.87 -0.54 -4.63
CA GLY A 49 8.70 -0.02 -5.29
C GLY A 49 8.62 -0.36 -6.77
N LEU A 50 8.27 0.61 -7.60
CA LEU A 50 8.06 0.42 -9.04
C LEU A 50 9.34 -0.01 -9.77
N PHE A 51 10.49 0.52 -9.39
CA PHE A 51 11.77 0.14 -9.98
C PHE A 51 12.08 -1.35 -9.77
N LYS A 52 11.84 -1.85 -8.56
CA LYS A 52 12.00 -3.28 -8.24
C LYS A 52 11.08 -4.18 -9.06
N VAL A 53 9.83 -3.77 -9.27
CA VAL A 53 8.89 -4.53 -10.11
C VAL A 53 9.39 -4.67 -11.54
N PHE A 54 9.95 -3.60 -12.10
CA PHE A 54 10.56 -3.67 -13.43
C PHE A 54 11.80 -4.57 -13.43
N ALA A 55 12.69 -4.43 -12.45
CA ALA A 55 13.91 -5.22 -12.36
C ALA A 55 13.64 -6.74 -12.22
N GLU A 56 12.57 -7.12 -11.53
CA GLU A 56 12.18 -8.54 -11.36
C GLU A 56 11.60 -9.16 -12.64
N ASN A 57 10.97 -8.37 -13.50
CA ASN A 57 10.29 -8.86 -14.70
C ASN A 57 11.15 -8.74 -15.98
N PHE A 58 12.16 -7.88 -15.96
CA PHE A 58 13.08 -7.68 -17.06
C PHE A 58 14.49 -8.16 -16.66
N PRO A 59 15.33 -8.62 -17.60
CA PRO A 59 15.12 -8.69 -19.05
C PRO A 59 14.18 -9.84 -19.47
N ILE A 60 13.49 -9.65 -20.59
CA ILE A 60 12.61 -10.64 -21.20
C ILE A 60 13.28 -11.17 -22.47
N SER A 61 13.60 -12.47 -22.49
CA SER A 61 14.20 -13.12 -23.63
C SER A 61 13.20 -14.04 -24.34
N ASP A 62 13.41 -14.24 -25.61
CA ASP A 62 12.73 -15.24 -26.42
C ASP A 62 13.16 -16.67 -26.01
N SER A 63 12.38 -17.69 -26.36
CA SER A 63 12.70 -19.11 -26.09
C SER A 63 13.96 -19.59 -26.83
N ARG A 64 14.37 -18.90 -27.88
CA ARG A 64 15.60 -19.15 -28.66
C ARG A 64 16.78 -18.28 -28.21
N GLU A 65 16.56 -17.32 -27.28
CA GLU A 65 17.54 -16.33 -26.80
C GLU A 65 18.08 -15.39 -27.89
N ASN A 66 17.39 -15.29 -29.04
CA ASN A 66 17.78 -14.42 -30.13
C ASN A 66 17.49 -12.94 -29.85
N PHE A 67 16.39 -12.65 -29.18
CA PHE A 67 15.98 -11.27 -28.82
C PHE A 67 15.85 -11.11 -27.31
N THR A 68 16.36 -10.01 -26.81
CA THR A 68 16.25 -9.64 -25.40
C THR A 68 15.74 -8.21 -25.26
N LEU A 69 14.66 -8.03 -24.51
CA LEU A 69 14.10 -6.74 -24.17
C LEU A 69 14.56 -6.35 -22.76
N GLU A 70 15.37 -5.30 -22.68
CA GLU A 70 15.89 -4.76 -21.43
C GLU A 70 15.12 -3.51 -20.99
N PHE A 71 15.01 -3.34 -19.69
CA PHE A 71 14.48 -2.14 -19.06
C PHE A 71 15.63 -1.21 -18.66
N ILE A 72 15.52 0.08 -19.02
CA ILE A 72 16.50 1.10 -18.68
C ILE A 72 15.96 1.97 -17.53
N ASP A 73 14.82 2.62 -17.74
CA ASP A 73 14.22 3.55 -16.80
C ASP A 73 12.73 3.73 -17.08
N TYR A 74 12.04 4.37 -16.15
CA TYR A 74 10.66 4.82 -16.33
C TYR A 74 10.53 6.32 -16.06
N ALA A 75 9.57 6.92 -16.73
CA ALA A 75 9.20 8.31 -16.55
C ALA A 75 7.68 8.46 -16.52
N VAL A 76 7.23 9.54 -15.95
CA VAL A 76 5.82 9.88 -15.82
C VAL A 76 5.60 11.27 -16.40
N ASP A 77 4.67 11.39 -17.35
CA ASP A 77 4.27 12.68 -17.87
C ASP A 77 3.31 13.39 -16.91
N PRO A 78 3.20 14.72 -16.97
CA PRO A 78 2.19 15.45 -16.20
C PRO A 78 0.77 14.97 -16.50
N PRO A 79 -0.16 15.05 -15.51
CA PRO A 79 -1.55 14.63 -15.70
C PRO A 79 -2.22 15.52 -16.76
N LYS A 80 -3.11 14.91 -17.57
CA LYS A 80 -3.84 15.63 -18.61
C LYS A 80 -4.88 16.59 -18.06
N TYR A 81 -5.46 16.27 -16.91
CA TYR A 81 -6.55 17.02 -16.28
C TYR A 81 -6.17 17.30 -14.83
N SER A 82 -6.62 18.44 -14.32
CA SER A 82 -6.48 18.76 -12.90
C SER A 82 -7.41 17.88 -12.05
N VAL A 83 -7.15 17.82 -10.75
CA VAL A 83 -7.99 17.07 -9.79
C VAL A 83 -9.45 17.56 -9.85
N GLU A 84 -9.65 18.87 -9.94
CA GLU A 84 -10.98 19.49 -9.99
C GLU A 84 -11.74 19.13 -11.26
N GLU A 85 -11.06 19.17 -12.41
CA GLU A 85 -11.66 18.74 -13.68
C GLU A 85 -12.03 17.26 -13.68
N CYS A 86 -11.18 16.40 -13.07
CA CYS A 86 -11.48 14.97 -12.95
C CYS A 86 -12.72 14.71 -12.10
N ILE A 87 -12.87 15.43 -10.99
CA ILE A 87 -14.07 15.34 -10.13
C ILE A 87 -15.31 15.82 -10.89
N ASP A 88 -15.22 16.93 -11.59
CA ASP A 88 -16.33 17.52 -12.31
C ASP A 88 -16.81 16.69 -13.51
N ARG A 89 -15.88 16.08 -14.24
CA ARG A 89 -16.18 15.30 -15.46
C ARG A 89 -16.33 13.80 -15.21
N GLY A 90 -16.17 13.33 -13.98
CA GLY A 90 -16.21 11.90 -13.69
C GLY A 90 -15.03 11.12 -14.26
N LEU A 91 -13.86 11.75 -14.36
CA LEU A 91 -12.63 11.15 -14.87
C LEU A 91 -11.73 10.65 -13.74
N THR A 92 -10.77 9.82 -14.07
CA THR A 92 -9.73 9.38 -13.14
C THR A 92 -8.52 10.32 -13.23
N TYR A 93 -8.07 10.82 -12.08
CA TYR A 93 -6.83 11.59 -11.99
C TYR A 93 -5.65 10.64 -12.11
N SER A 94 -5.02 10.63 -13.29
CA SER A 94 -3.97 9.68 -13.63
C SER A 94 -2.85 10.35 -14.42
N VAL A 95 -1.68 9.75 -14.33
CA VAL A 95 -0.49 10.18 -15.07
C VAL A 95 -0.08 9.10 -16.07
N PRO A 96 0.35 9.47 -17.27
CA PRO A 96 0.87 8.52 -18.24
C PRO A 96 2.22 7.96 -17.78
N LEU A 97 2.29 6.63 -17.64
CA LEU A 97 3.54 5.92 -17.32
C LEU A 97 4.21 5.49 -18.61
N LYS A 98 5.46 5.84 -18.78
CA LYS A 98 6.32 5.44 -19.88
C LYS A 98 7.53 4.67 -19.36
N ALA A 99 7.96 3.67 -20.09
CA ALA A 99 9.21 2.98 -19.83
C ALA A 99 10.17 3.14 -21.01
N LYS A 100 11.43 3.39 -20.70
CA LYS A 100 12.51 3.36 -21.68
C LYS A 100 13.06 1.96 -21.79
N LEU A 101 12.89 1.35 -22.93
CA LEU A 101 13.24 -0.04 -23.19
C LEU A 101 14.27 -0.12 -24.31
N ARG A 102 15.13 -1.12 -24.21
CA ARG A 102 16.16 -1.46 -25.19
C ARG A 102 15.92 -2.86 -25.72
N LEU A 103 15.83 -2.99 -27.03
CA LEU A 103 15.75 -4.28 -27.71
C LEU A 103 17.10 -4.66 -28.28
N LEU A 104 17.65 -5.78 -27.82
CA LEU A 104 18.91 -6.36 -28.28
C LEU A 104 18.63 -7.58 -29.13
N CYS A 105 19.39 -7.74 -30.22
CA CYS A 105 19.41 -8.97 -31.02
C CYS A 105 20.76 -9.65 -30.82
N HIS A 106 20.74 -10.94 -30.48
CA HIS A 106 21.92 -11.80 -30.30
C HIS A 106 22.08 -12.80 -31.44
N ASP A 107 21.29 -12.69 -32.50
CA ASP A 107 21.32 -13.61 -33.63
C ASP A 107 22.51 -13.27 -34.54
N GLU A 108 23.43 -14.21 -34.72
CA GLU A 108 24.59 -14.06 -35.61
C GLU A 108 24.21 -13.92 -37.09
N ASP A 109 23.02 -14.39 -37.47
CA ASP A 109 22.51 -14.27 -38.84
C ASP A 109 21.92 -12.89 -39.18
N ASN A 110 21.72 -12.01 -38.16
CA ASN A 110 21.16 -10.66 -38.30
C ASN A 110 22.15 -9.57 -37.80
N GLU A 111 23.36 -9.56 -38.31
CA GLU A 111 24.39 -8.56 -37.95
C GLU A 111 23.97 -7.11 -38.24
N ASP A 112 22.98 -6.90 -39.11
CA ASP A 112 22.45 -5.56 -39.47
C ASP A 112 21.36 -5.03 -38.53
N PHE A 113 20.98 -5.77 -37.46
CA PHE A 113 19.95 -5.31 -36.53
C PHE A 113 20.53 -4.25 -35.56
N GLU A 114 20.11 -3.01 -35.75
CA GLU A 114 20.48 -1.93 -34.83
C GLU A 114 19.77 -2.08 -33.47
N THR A 115 20.50 -1.90 -32.37
CA THR A 115 19.91 -1.82 -31.04
C THR A 115 18.91 -0.68 -30.97
N ILE A 116 17.62 -1.01 -30.69
CA ILE A 116 16.54 -0.03 -30.66
C ILE A 116 16.27 0.37 -29.23
N GLU A 117 16.53 1.64 -28.88
CA GLU A 117 16.06 2.25 -27.63
C GLU A 117 14.80 3.07 -27.91
N GLN A 118 13.74 2.83 -27.17
CA GLN A 118 12.47 3.54 -27.34
C GLN A 118 11.73 3.73 -26.02
N GLU A 119 11.11 4.90 -25.88
CA GLU A 119 10.12 5.12 -24.82
C GLU A 119 8.77 4.55 -25.24
N VAL A 120 8.20 3.71 -24.38
CA VAL A 120 6.93 3.03 -24.64
C VAL A 120 5.93 3.38 -23.57
N PHE A 121 4.73 3.75 -23.98
CA PHE A 121 3.60 3.98 -23.11
C PHE A 121 3.07 2.68 -22.53
N LEU A 122 3.05 2.57 -21.19
CA LEU A 122 2.58 1.39 -20.46
C LEU A 122 1.15 1.49 -19.96
N GLY A 123 0.61 2.68 -19.87
CA GLY A 123 -0.74 2.93 -19.40
C GLY A 123 -0.86 4.18 -18.54
N ASN A 124 -2.08 4.53 -18.20
CA ASN A 124 -2.36 5.60 -17.24
C ASN A 124 -2.45 5.02 -15.84
N LEU A 125 -1.72 5.62 -14.91
CA LEU A 125 -1.66 5.21 -13.52
C LEU A 125 -2.36 6.24 -12.65
N PRO A 126 -3.38 5.84 -11.85
CA PRO A 126 -3.95 6.75 -10.87
C PRO A 126 -2.88 7.33 -9.95
N TYR A 127 -2.89 8.64 -9.80
CA TYR A 127 -1.91 9.38 -9.01
C TYR A 127 -2.54 9.95 -7.75
N MET A 128 -1.81 9.86 -6.63
CA MET A 128 -2.28 10.39 -5.36
C MET A 128 -2.30 11.90 -5.37
N THR A 129 -3.40 12.50 -4.89
CA THR A 129 -3.50 13.94 -4.69
C THR A 129 -2.65 14.39 -3.49
N GLU A 130 -2.38 15.69 -3.38
CA GLU A 130 -1.67 16.26 -2.23
C GLU A 130 -2.36 15.97 -0.88
N LYS A 131 -3.64 15.67 -0.92
CA LYS A 131 -4.45 15.28 0.26
C LYS A 131 -4.34 13.81 0.64
N GLY A 132 -3.59 12.99 -0.09
CA GLY A 132 -3.45 11.56 0.17
C GLY A 132 -4.62 10.69 -0.29
N SER A 133 -5.45 11.18 -1.21
CA SER A 133 -6.58 10.46 -1.82
C SER A 133 -6.36 10.22 -3.31
N PHE A 134 -7.16 9.31 -3.87
CA PHE A 134 -7.19 9.06 -5.32
C PHE A 134 -8.56 9.47 -5.87
N VAL A 135 -8.56 10.05 -7.06
CA VAL A 135 -9.79 10.36 -7.79
C VAL A 135 -10.00 9.31 -8.86
N ILE A 136 -11.01 8.46 -8.67
CA ILE A 136 -11.36 7.37 -9.58
C ILE A 136 -12.78 7.59 -10.09
N ASN A 137 -12.94 7.76 -11.39
CA ASN A 137 -14.24 8.04 -12.03
C ASN A 137 -15.00 9.21 -11.40
N GLY A 138 -14.27 10.25 -10.97
CA GLY A 138 -14.82 11.43 -10.34
C GLY A 138 -15.11 11.33 -8.85
N ALA A 139 -14.95 10.15 -8.24
CA ALA A 139 -15.11 9.95 -6.80
C ALA A 139 -13.75 9.88 -6.10
N GLU A 140 -13.61 10.61 -5.01
CA GLU A 140 -12.41 10.49 -4.18
C GLU A 140 -12.43 9.19 -3.38
N ARG A 141 -11.34 8.44 -3.44
CA ARG A 141 -11.15 7.16 -2.76
C ARG A 141 -9.86 7.15 -1.96
N VAL A 142 -9.85 6.35 -0.91
CA VAL A 142 -8.67 6.11 -0.06
C VAL A 142 -8.33 4.63 -0.07
N ILE A 143 -7.07 4.33 -0.27
CA ILE A 143 -6.53 2.98 -0.10
C ILE A 143 -6.17 2.81 1.38
N VAL A 144 -6.95 2.01 2.10
CA VAL A 144 -6.74 1.74 3.51
C VAL A 144 -5.56 0.79 3.69
N SER A 145 -4.68 1.09 4.64
CA SER A 145 -3.56 0.20 4.98
C SER A 145 -4.08 -1.09 5.61
N GLN A 146 -3.46 -2.22 5.28
CA GLN A 146 -3.85 -3.53 5.79
C GLN A 146 -2.91 -4.00 6.88
N LEU A 147 -3.48 -4.48 7.99
CA LEU A 147 -2.75 -5.14 9.06
C LEU A 147 -2.89 -6.66 8.87
N HIS A 148 -1.80 -7.33 8.51
CA HIS A 148 -1.78 -8.76 8.23
C HIS A 148 -0.67 -9.46 9.00
N ARG A 149 -0.67 -10.79 9.03
CA ARG A 149 0.47 -11.53 9.57
C ARG A 149 1.71 -11.28 8.75
N SER A 150 2.83 -11.01 9.41
CA SER A 150 4.12 -10.88 8.76
C SER A 150 4.50 -12.19 8.05
N PRO A 151 5.14 -12.14 6.88
CA PRO A 151 5.78 -13.33 6.33
C PRO A 151 6.85 -13.85 7.30
N GLY A 152 7.07 -15.16 7.29
CA GLY A 152 8.03 -15.82 8.17
C GLY A 152 7.50 -17.13 8.73
N VAL A 153 8.06 -17.60 9.83
CA VAL A 153 7.64 -18.83 10.52
C VAL A 153 6.92 -18.51 11.83
N PHE A 154 5.82 -19.21 12.08
CA PHE A 154 5.00 -19.08 13.29
C PHE A 154 4.82 -20.44 13.95
N PHE A 155 5.10 -20.50 15.24
CA PHE A 155 4.91 -21.68 16.06
C PHE A 155 3.68 -21.52 16.94
N ALA A 156 2.75 -22.44 16.82
CA ALA A 156 1.48 -22.43 17.57
C ALA A 156 1.32 -23.70 18.41
N GLN A 157 0.53 -23.59 19.47
CA GLN A 157 0.13 -24.69 20.31
C GLN A 157 -1.39 -24.86 20.24
N SER A 158 -1.87 -26.09 20.09
CA SER A 158 -3.27 -26.46 20.21
C SER A 158 -3.45 -27.54 21.25
N LYS A 159 -4.61 -27.61 21.88
CA LYS A 159 -4.97 -28.71 22.77
C LYS A 159 -5.96 -29.64 22.06
N HIS A 160 -5.60 -30.90 22.03
CA HIS A 160 -6.52 -31.92 21.55
C HIS A 160 -7.63 -32.18 22.61
N THR A 161 -8.74 -32.77 22.20
CA THR A 161 -9.86 -33.13 23.07
C THR A 161 -9.44 -33.97 24.27
N ASN A 162 -8.37 -34.77 24.13
CA ASN A 162 -7.80 -35.62 25.20
C ASN A 162 -6.87 -34.84 26.17
N GLY A 163 -6.71 -33.50 25.99
CA GLY A 163 -5.85 -32.70 26.83
C GLY A 163 -4.37 -32.67 26.40
N THR A 164 -3.98 -33.47 25.40
CA THR A 164 -2.60 -33.48 24.85
C THR A 164 -2.30 -32.15 24.13
N LYS A 165 -1.12 -31.59 24.40
CA LYS A 165 -0.63 -30.40 23.70
C LYS A 165 -0.04 -30.83 22.36
N LEU A 166 -0.54 -30.24 21.29
CA LEU A 166 -0.03 -30.41 19.93
C LEU A 166 0.64 -29.12 19.48
N TYR A 167 1.73 -29.24 18.78
CA TYR A 167 2.50 -28.11 18.27
C TYR A 167 2.48 -28.08 16.77
N SER A 168 2.47 -26.89 16.20
CA SER A 168 2.55 -26.69 14.77
C SER A 168 3.49 -25.54 14.42
N ALA A 169 4.12 -25.61 13.26
CA ALA A 169 4.92 -24.53 12.67
C ALA A 169 4.36 -24.24 11.28
N ARG A 170 4.10 -22.97 10.99
CA ARG A 170 3.58 -22.54 9.69
C ARG A 170 4.50 -21.53 9.07
N ILE A 171 4.93 -21.76 7.85
CA ILE A 171 5.71 -20.83 7.04
C ILE A 171 4.76 -20.09 6.12
N ILE A 172 4.75 -18.77 6.22
CA ILE A 172 3.92 -17.88 5.42
C ILE A 172 4.86 -17.03 4.55
N PRO A 173 4.86 -17.21 3.21
CA PRO A 173 5.57 -16.33 2.29
C PRO A 173 4.71 -15.11 1.91
N ILE A 174 5.33 -14.10 1.30
CA ILE A 174 4.60 -13.01 0.62
C ILE A 174 3.91 -13.57 -0.64
N LYS A 175 4.64 -14.39 -1.40
CA LYS A 175 4.16 -15.04 -2.62
C LYS A 175 4.62 -16.49 -2.60
N GLY A 176 3.72 -17.43 -2.81
CA GLY A 176 4.03 -18.86 -2.88
C GLY A 176 3.13 -19.73 -2.02
N SER A 177 3.44 -21.01 -1.99
CA SER A 177 2.69 -22.03 -1.24
C SER A 177 3.05 -22.01 0.24
N TRP A 178 2.06 -22.24 1.09
CA TRP A 178 2.25 -22.36 2.53
C TRP A 178 2.72 -23.77 2.89
N ILE A 179 3.65 -23.88 3.83
CA ILE A 179 4.02 -25.15 4.47
C ILE A 179 3.61 -25.07 5.94
N GLU A 180 3.01 -26.14 6.41
CA GLU A 180 2.69 -26.31 7.82
C GLU A 180 3.21 -27.65 8.30
N PHE A 181 3.95 -27.62 9.40
CA PHE A 181 4.40 -28.81 10.13
C PHE A 181 3.52 -28.97 11.36
N ALA A 182 2.96 -30.13 11.58
CA ALA A 182 2.09 -30.37 12.75
C ALA A 182 2.41 -31.72 13.39
N THR A 183 2.33 -31.76 14.71
CA THR A 183 2.45 -33.01 15.48
C THR A 183 1.07 -33.65 15.65
N ASP A 184 1.04 -34.99 15.68
CA ASP A 184 -0.18 -35.76 15.90
C ASP A 184 -0.17 -36.39 17.29
N ILE A 185 -1.31 -36.90 17.73
CA ILE A 185 -1.51 -37.60 19.01
C ILE A 185 -0.53 -38.76 19.17
N ASN A 186 -0.24 -39.45 18.08
CA ASN A 186 0.68 -40.61 18.03
C ASN A 186 2.15 -40.20 18.07
N ASN A 187 2.46 -38.92 18.38
CA ASN A 187 3.82 -38.39 18.37
C ASN A 187 4.52 -38.57 17.01
N VAL A 188 3.80 -38.26 15.93
CA VAL A 188 4.29 -38.26 14.56
C VAL A 188 4.20 -36.84 13.99
N MET A 189 5.22 -36.41 13.27
CA MET A 189 5.24 -35.09 12.65
C MET A 189 4.86 -35.18 11.16
N TYR A 190 3.82 -34.44 10.79
CA TYR A 190 3.34 -34.35 9.41
C TYR A 190 3.60 -32.99 8.81
N ALA A 191 3.80 -32.97 7.50
CA ALA A 191 3.84 -31.75 6.70
C ALA A 191 2.59 -31.62 5.84
N TYR A 192 2.12 -30.38 5.66
CA TYR A 192 1.00 -30.01 4.80
C TYR A 192 1.46 -28.94 3.84
N ILE A 193 1.19 -29.08 2.57
CA ILE A 193 1.40 -28.05 1.55
C ILE A 193 0.02 -27.53 1.13
N ASP A 194 -0.19 -26.20 1.24
CA ASP A 194 -1.45 -25.53 0.92
C ASP A 194 -2.71 -26.20 1.52
N ARG A 195 -2.58 -26.72 2.75
CA ARG A 195 -3.65 -27.44 3.46
C ARG A 195 -4.20 -28.68 2.73
N LYS A 196 -3.42 -29.25 1.80
CA LYS A 196 -3.75 -30.51 1.13
C LYS A 196 -3.49 -31.70 2.05
N LYS A 197 -3.50 -32.91 1.49
CA LYS A 197 -3.26 -34.15 2.26
C LYS A 197 -1.93 -34.12 3.00
N LYS A 198 -1.91 -34.67 4.21
CA LYS A 198 -0.73 -34.76 5.05
C LYS A 198 0.21 -35.86 4.59
N PHE A 199 1.48 -35.65 4.78
CA PHE A 199 2.54 -36.65 4.62
C PHE A 199 3.60 -36.49 5.71
N PRO A 200 4.38 -37.54 6.04
CA PRO A 200 5.41 -37.43 7.05
C PRO A 200 6.47 -36.40 6.72
N VAL A 201 7.00 -35.70 7.71
CA VAL A 201 8.07 -34.71 7.53
C VAL A 201 9.33 -35.35 6.91
N THR A 202 9.61 -36.59 7.26
CA THR A 202 10.76 -37.35 6.71
C THR A 202 10.67 -37.55 5.20
N THR A 203 9.46 -37.69 4.66
CA THR A 203 9.23 -37.71 3.20
C THR A 203 9.65 -36.41 2.55
N LEU A 204 9.35 -35.26 3.18
CA LEU A 204 9.81 -33.95 2.68
C LEU A 204 11.33 -33.83 2.76
N LEU A 205 11.94 -34.25 3.88
CA LEU A 205 13.40 -34.22 4.03
C LEU A 205 14.10 -35.07 2.97
N ARG A 206 13.56 -36.25 2.63
CA ARG A 206 14.08 -37.07 1.54
C ARG A 206 13.99 -36.39 0.19
N ALA A 207 12.84 -35.77 -0.10
CA ALA A 207 12.59 -35.08 -1.36
C ALA A 207 13.51 -33.85 -1.59
N ILE A 208 13.99 -33.21 -0.54
CA ILE A 208 14.91 -32.07 -0.63
C ILE A 208 16.39 -32.47 -0.69
N GLY A 209 16.71 -33.78 -0.66
CA GLY A 209 18.05 -34.33 -0.88
C GLY A 209 18.67 -35.12 0.25
N TYR A 210 17.93 -35.50 1.29
CA TYR A 210 18.36 -36.40 2.37
C TYR A 210 17.70 -37.76 2.19
N GLY A 211 18.09 -38.49 1.16
CA GLY A 211 17.43 -39.70 0.68
C GLY A 211 17.42 -40.89 1.63
N SER A 212 18.49 -41.07 2.39
CA SER A 212 18.66 -42.25 3.27
C SER A 212 18.23 -41.99 4.71
N ASP A 213 17.87 -43.03 5.43
CA ASP A 213 17.57 -42.95 6.88
C ASP A 213 18.79 -42.43 7.67
N LYS A 214 19.99 -42.77 7.24
CA LYS A 214 21.26 -42.28 7.79
C LYS A 214 21.31 -40.76 7.73
N ASP A 215 21.06 -40.18 6.55
CA ASP A 215 21.19 -38.75 6.34
C ASP A 215 20.21 -37.99 7.25
N ILE A 216 18.96 -38.50 7.40
CA ILE A 216 17.96 -37.88 8.28
C ILE A 216 18.39 -37.97 9.77
N LEU A 217 18.91 -39.12 10.20
CA LEU A 217 19.37 -39.30 11.59
C LEU A 217 20.61 -38.44 11.88
N ASP A 218 21.51 -38.31 10.94
CA ASP A 218 22.72 -37.48 11.04
C ASP A 218 22.39 -36.00 11.17
N LEU A 219 21.35 -35.50 10.49
CA LEU A 219 20.86 -34.13 10.65
C LEU A 219 20.51 -33.76 12.09
N PHE A 220 20.02 -34.75 12.85
CA PHE A 220 19.66 -34.55 14.26
C PHE A 220 20.70 -35.06 15.24
N GLY A 221 21.84 -35.58 14.71
CA GLY A 221 22.92 -36.12 15.53
C GLY A 221 22.56 -37.40 16.30
N LEU A 222 21.65 -38.20 15.76
CA LEU A 222 21.10 -39.39 16.42
C LEU A 222 21.78 -40.71 16.03
N SER A 223 22.59 -40.71 14.98
CA SER A 223 23.23 -41.87 14.45
C SER A 223 24.76 -41.93 14.74
N GLU A 224 25.30 -43.14 14.83
CA GLU A 224 26.72 -43.42 14.92
C GLU A 224 27.05 -44.50 13.89
N GLU A 225 28.02 -44.20 13.05
CA GLU A 225 28.47 -45.17 12.05
C GLU A 225 29.57 -46.07 12.65
N VAL A 226 29.30 -47.35 12.67
CA VAL A 226 30.26 -48.36 13.16
C VAL A 226 30.70 -49.21 11.98
N SER A 227 32.00 -49.35 11.82
CA SER A 227 32.58 -50.21 10.78
C SER A 227 32.19 -51.68 10.99
N ALA A 228 31.77 -52.36 9.89
CA ALA A 228 31.34 -53.75 9.91
C ALA A 228 32.51 -54.73 10.08
N THR A 229 33.35 -54.55 11.13
CA THR A 229 34.41 -55.43 11.52
C THR A 229 33.96 -56.30 12.69
N LYS A 230 34.41 -57.55 12.73
CA LYS A 230 34.04 -58.54 13.74
C LYS A 230 34.24 -58.05 15.19
N THR A 231 35.27 -57.25 15.43
CA THR A 231 35.58 -56.67 16.74
C THR A 231 34.69 -55.49 17.08
N ALA A 232 34.33 -54.65 16.12
CA ALA A 232 33.46 -53.51 16.32
C ALA A 232 31.97 -53.94 16.50
N LEU A 233 31.55 -54.94 15.71
CA LEU A 233 30.19 -55.48 15.78
C LEU A 233 29.93 -56.23 17.10
N LYS A 234 30.92 -56.98 17.62
CA LYS A 234 30.79 -57.59 18.94
C LYS A 234 30.69 -56.61 20.09
N LYS A 235 31.31 -55.44 19.97
CA LYS A 235 31.12 -54.33 20.94
C LYS A 235 29.76 -53.66 20.80
N ALA A 236 29.16 -53.70 19.63
CA ALA A 236 27.87 -53.14 19.33
C ALA A 236 26.70 -54.11 19.57
N ALA A 237 27.00 -55.35 19.97
CA ALA A 237 25.94 -56.32 20.29
C ALA A 237 25.01 -55.83 21.40
N GLY A 238 23.71 -55.95 21.22
CA GLY A 238 22.68 -55.47 22.12
C GLY A 238 22.20 -54.04 21.85
N ARG A 239 22.83 -53.30 20.95
CA ARG A 239 22.40 -51.95 20.49
C ARG A 239 21.38 -52.08 19.35
N LYS A 240 20.52 -51.04 19.23
CA LYS A 240 19.51 -50.98 18.16
C LYS A 240 20.08 -50.39 16.88
N LEU A 241 19.68 -50.95 15.74
CA LEU A 241 19.97 -50.42 14.41
C LEU A 241 19.18 -49.14 14.17
N ALA A 242 19.84 -48.10 13.69
CA ALA A 242 19.21 -46.84 13.30
C ALA A 242 18.70 -46.85 11.85
N ALA A 243 19.31 -47.68 10.99
CA ALA A 243 18.89 -47.83 9.59
C ALA A 243 18.86 -49.31 9.20
N ARG A 244 18.14 -49.61 8.14
CA ARG A 244 18.07 -50.97 7.57
C ARG A 244 19.43 -51.41 7.08
N VAL A 245 19.77 -52.67 7.27
CA VAL A 245 20.91 -53.27 6.66
C VAL A 245 20.49 -53.94 5.36
N LEU A 246 21.09 -53.49 4.24
CA LEU A 246 20.77 -53.92 2.91
C LEU A 246 21.91 -54.72 2.32
N ARG A 247 21.56 -55.79 1.61
CA ARG A 247 22.44 -56.47 0.71
C ARG A 247 22.21 -55.94 -0.70
N THR A 248 23.19 -55.31 -1.31
CA THR A 248 23.07 -54.72 -2.64
C THR A 248 23.90 -55.54 -3.64
N TRP A 249 23.27 -55.93 -4.74
CA TRP A 249 23.96 -56.53 -5.87
C TRP A 249 23.46 -55.93 -7.17
N VAL A 250 24.33 -56.00 -8.18
CA VAL A 250 23.97 -55.51 -9.52
C VAL A 250 23.52 -56.70 -10.34
N GLU A 251 22.34 -56.58 -10.93
CA GLU A 251 21.80 -57.58 -11.84
C GLU A 251 21.70 -56.94 -13.24
N ASP A 252 22.44 -57.53 -14.16
CA ASP A 252 22.50 -57.04 -15.52
C ASP A 252 21.38 -57.69 -16.35
N PHE A 253 20.45 -56.86 -16.85
CA PHE A 253 19.40 -57.28 -17.80
C PHE A 253 19.78 -56.81 -19.19
N VAL A 254 19.62 -57.70 -20.15
CA VAL A 254 19.69 -57.33 -21.57
C VAL A 254 18.29 -57.02 -22.00
N ASP A 255 18.05 -55.78 -22.39
CA ASP A 255 16.77 -55.37 -22.98
C ASP A 255 16.58 -56.10 -24.34
N GLU A 256 15.53 -56.90 -24.42
CA GLU A 256 15.26 -57.73 -25.62
C GLU A 256 14.93 -56.87 -26.86
N ASP A 257 14.47 -55.61 -26.68
CA ASP A 257 14.07 -54.72 -27.79
C ASP A 257 15.23 -53.85 -28.29
N THR A 258 16.14 -53.42 -27.41
CA THR A 258 17.24 -52.49 -27.76
C THR A 258 18.61 -53.17 -27.81
N GLY A 259 18.79 -54.33 -27.15
CA GLY A 259 20.08 -55.00 -27.02
C GLY A 259 21.08 -54.33 -26.10
N GLU A 260 20.67 -53.29 -25.37
CA GLU A 260 21.51 -52.63 -24.35
C GLU A 260 21.48 -53.38 -23.02
N VAL A 261 22.64 -53.45 -22.37
CA VAL A 261 22.75 -54.00 -21.03
C VAL A 261 22.40 -52.96 -20.03
N VAL A 262 21.28 -53.11 -19.34
CA VAL A 262 20.82 -52.25 -18.28
C VAL A 262 21.18 -52.89 -16.95
N SER A 263 22.12 -52.29 -16.19
CA SER A 263 22.49 -52.74 -14.86
C SER A 263 21.52 -52.16 -13.83
N ILE A 264 20.80 -53.00 -13.12
CA ILE A 264 19.85 -52.62 -12.09
C ILE A 264 20.38 -53.01 -10.73
N ASP A 265 20.48 -52.04 -9.83
CA ASP A 265 20.81 -52.29 -8.42
C ASP A 265 19.61 -52.92 -7.69
N ARG A 266 19.80 -54.15 -7.22
CA ARG A 266 18.86 -54.90 -6.38
C ARG A 266 19.25 -54.77 -4.92
N ASN A 267 18.27 -54.46 -4.06
CA ASN A 267 18.42 -54.35 -2.63
C ASN A 267 17.55 -55.38 -1.89
N GLU A 268 18.15 -56.19 -1.07
CA GLU A 268 17.47 -57.09 -0.15
C GLU A 268 17.64 -56.59 1.27
N VAL A 269 16.55 -56.45 2.02
CA VAL A 269 16.58 -56.03 3.42
C VAL A 269 16.94 -57.23 4.28
N LEU A 270 18.13 -57.21 4.88
CA LEU A 270 18.58 -58.27 5.79
C LEU A 270 18.07 -58.06 7.20
N LEU A 271 18.16 -56.85 7.70
CA LEU A 271 17.68 -56.46 9.02
C LEU A 271 16.87 -55.18 8.94
N GLU A 272 15.76 -55.17 9.59
CA GLU A 272 14.89 -54.00 9.68
C GLU A 272 15.41 -52.98 10.70
N ARG A 273 15.01 -51.74 10.57
CA ARG A 273 15.26 -50.66 11.52
C ARG A 273 14.73 -51.03 12.92
N ASP A 274 15.38 -50.51 13.96
CA ASP A 274 15.06 -50.74 15.37
C ASP A 274 15.23 -52.19 15.85
N THR A 275 15.86 -53.05 15.05
CA THR A 275 16.25 -54.44 15.47
C THR A 275 17.43 -54.37 16.43
N ILE A 276 17.34 -55.14 17.51
CA ILE A 276 18.45 -55.28 18.47
C ILE A 276 19.44 -56.24 17.88
N LEU A 277 20.70 -55.85 17.76
CA LEU A 277 21.73 -56.69 17.24
C LEU A 277 21.96 -57.90 18.14
N THR A 278 21.80 -59.12 17.57
CA THR A 278 22.14 -60.39 18.18
C THR A 278 23.41 -60.97 17.55
N ASP A 279 24.01 -61.96 18.15
CA ASP A 279 25.20 -62.60 17.61
C ASP A 279 24.96 -63.29 16.27
N SER A 280 23.75 -63.77 16.00
CA SER A 280 23.36 -64.30 14.69
C SER A 280 23.27 -63.23 13.61
N ASP A 281 22.78 -62.03 13.99
CA ASP A 281 22.67 -60.90 13.06
C ASP A 281 24.04 -60.35 12.67
N ILE A 282 25.02 -60.41 13.58
CA ILE A 282 26.39 -60.00 13.31
C ILE A 282 27.04 -60.93 12.24
N GLU A 283 26.76 -62.22 12.24
CA GLU A 283 27.22 -63.12 11.19
C GLU A 283 26.58 -62.82 9.87
N MET A 284 25.26 -62.51 9.83
CA MET A 284 24.56 -62.09 8.61
C MET A 284 25.10 -60.81 8.03
N ILE A 285 25.44 -59.83 8.88
CA ILE A 285 26.04 -58.54 8.44
C ILE A 285 27.43 -58.74 7.85
N LEU A 286 28.25 -59.61 8.43
CA LEU A 286 29.59 -59.92 7.92
C LEU A 286 29.53 -60.64 6.57
N ASP A 287 28.55 -61.53 6.37
CA ASP A 287 28.33 -62.23 5.12
C ASP A 287 27.72 -61.37 4.01
N SER A 288 27.04 -60.27 4.37
CA SER A 288 26.43 -59.34 3.41
C SER A 288 27.42 -58.46 2.65
N GLY A 289 28.68 -58.37 3.15
CA GLY A 289 29.69 -57.49 2.57
C GLY A 289 29.50 -56.00 2.85
N SER A 290 28.61 -55.64 3.76
CA SER A 290 28.37 -54.25 4.19
C SER A 290 29.62 -53.67 4.85
N LYS A 291 30.04 -52.46 4.47
CA LYS A 291 31.25 -51.78 4.99
C LYS A 291 31.07 -51.19 6.38
N SER A 292 29.86 -50.72 6.67
CA SER A 292 29.49 -50.09 7.93
C SER A 292 27.99 -50.29 8.24
N ILE A 293 27.67 -50.23 9.49
CA ILE A 293 26.27 -50.20 9.99
C ILE A 293 26.02 -48.94 10.79
N ILE A 294 24.77 -48.52 10.85
CA ILE A 294 24.34 -47.30 11.54
C ILE A 294 23.56 -47.71 12.79
N LEU A 295 24.04 -47.26 13.92
CA LEU A 295 23.45 -47.55 15.22
C LEU A 295 22.91 -46.27 15.85
N HIS A 296 21.87 -46.42 16.71
CA HIS A 296 21.43 -45.29 17.54
C HIS A 296 22.51 -44.93 18.57
N ARG A 297 22.74 -43.62 18.78
CA ARG A 297 23.65 -43.13 19.81
C ARG A 297 23.09 -43.42 21.20
N GLU A 298 23.92 -43.85 22.14
CA GLU A 298 23.53 -44.12 23.52
C GLU A 298 23.59 -42.90 24.42
N ASP A 299 24.39 -41.90 24.06
CA ASP A 299 24.66 -40.68 24.80
C ASP A 299 23.56 -39.60 24.61
N VAL A 300 22.62 -39.81 23.69
CA VAL A 300 21.52 -38.90 23.41
C VAL A 300 20.25 -39.42 24.10
N ASN A 301 19.49 -38.51 24.75
CA ASN A 301 18.20 -38.86 25.31
C ASN A 301 17.19 -39.19 24.20
N VAL A 302 17.01 -40.49 23.96
CA VAL A 302 16.12 -41.01 22.89
C VAL A 302 14.69 -40.51 23.06
N ALA A 303 14.25 -40.24 24.29
CA ALA A 303 12.90 -39.72 24.54
C ALA A 303 12.69 -38.33 23.91
N ASP A 304 13.71 -37.47 23.90
CA ASP A 304 13.63 -36.11 23.33
C ASP A 304 13.42 -36.14 21.82
N PHE A 305 13.84 -37.17 21.12
CA PHE A 305 13.74 -37.31 19.66
C PHE A 305 12.80 -38.44 19.21
N SER A 306 11.97 -38.97 20.11
CA SER A 306 11.05 -40.07 19.81
C SER A 306 10.12 -39.77 18.63
N ILE A 307 9.80 -38.49 18.40
CA ILE A 307 8.96 -38.07 17.29
C ILE A 307 9.63 -38.34 15.92
N ILE A 308 10.94 -38.21 15.81
CA ILE A 308 11.68 -38.49 14.57
C ILE A 308 11.63 -40.00 14.27
N TYR A 309 11.85 -40.83 15.27
CA TYR A 309 11.78 -42.28 15.11
C TYR A 309 10.39 -42.74 14.71
N ASN A 310 9.35 -42.22 15.39
CA ASN A 310 7.97 -42.56 15.09
C ASN A 310 7.57 -42.09 13.66
N THR A 311 8.08 -40.93 13.24
CA THR A 311 7.81 -40.40 11.88
C THR A 311 8.50 -41.24 10.82
N LEU A 312 9.75 -41.73 11.07
CA LEU A 312 10.45 -42.60 10.18
C LEU A 312 9.74 -43.96 10.02
N GLN A 313 9.15 -44.52 11.09
CA GLN A 313 8.35 -45.73 11.02
C GLN A 313 7.05 -45.57 10.19
N LYS A 314 6.44 -44.38 10.19
CA LYS A 314 5.25 -44.06 9.39
C LYS A 314 5.55 -43.68 7.95
N ASP A 315 6.79 -43.37 7.63
CA ASP A 315 7.21 -43.05 6.27
C ASP A 315 7.32 -44.31 5.41
N ASN A 316 6.52 -44.34 4.36
CA ASN A 316 6.48 -45.44 3.40
C ASN A 316 7.54 -45.32 2.30
N SER A 317 8.20 -44.15 2.19
CA SER A 317 9.26 -43.92 1.21
C SER A 317 10.64 -44.34 1.76
N ASN A 318 11.43 -44.97 0.94
CA ASN A 318 12.78 -45.46 1.31
C ASN A 318 13.89 -44.74 0.56
N SER A 319 13.56 -44.02 -0.50
CA SER A 319 14.49 -43.28 -1.35
C SER A 319 13.99 -41.89 -1.68
N GLU A 320 14.89 -41.05 -2.16
CA GLU A 320 14.57 -39.70 -2.64
C GLU A 320 13.55 -39.76 -3.78
N LYS A 321 13.70 -40.70 -4.69
CA LYS A 321 12.77 -40.88 -5.84
C LYS A 321 11.35 -41.18 -5.38
N GLU A 322 11.16 -42.15 -4.52
CA GLU A 322 9.83 -42.50 -3.98
C GLU A 322 9.20 -41.35 -3.21
N ALA A 323 10.01 -40.60 -2.43
CA ALA A 323 9.53 -39.44 -1.70
C ALA A 323 9.02 -38.33 -2.63
N VAL A 324 9.75 -38.05 -3.70
CA VAL A 324 9.37 -37.04 -4.72
C VAL A 324 8.07 -37.46 -5.43
N GLU A 325 7.94 -38.72 -5.80
CA GLU A 325 6.72 -39.27 -6.43
C GLU A 325 5.49 -39.20 -5.50
N VAL A 326 5.66 -39.53 -4.22
CA VAL A 326 4.58 -39.42 -3.22
C VAL A 326 4.10 -37.99 -3.07
N ILE A 327 5.00 -37.03 -2.96
CA ILE A 327 4.65 -35.62 -2.83
C ILE A 327 3.96 -35.11 -4.10
N TYR A 328 4.48 -35.45 -5.28
CA TYR A 328 3.87 -35.09 -6.56
C TYR A 328 2.42 -35.60 -6.68
N ARG A 329 2.20 -36.90 -6.34
CA ARG A 329 0.87 -37.50 -6.36
C ARG A 329 -0.10 -36.79 -5.44
N GLN A 330 0.35 -36.36 -4.28
CA GLN A 330 -0.49 -35.60 -3.35
C GLN A 330 -0.82 -34.17 -3.82
N LEU A 331 0.12 -33.52 -4.51
CA LEU A 331 -0.06 -32.16 -5.03
C LEU A 331 -0.97 -32.14 -6.27
N ARG A 332 -0.80 -33.09 -7.19
CA ARG A 332 -1.44 -33.12 -8.51
C ARG A 332 -2.58 -34.11 -8.64
N ASN A 333 -2.75 -35.04 -7.69
CA ASN A 333 -3.68 -36.17 -7.76
C ASN A 333 -3.49 -37.10 -8.98
N THR A 334 -2.33 -37.06 -9.62
CA THR A 334 -1.91 -37.89 -10.74
C THR A 334 -0.52 -38.45 -10.47
N GLU A 335 -0.16 -39.55 -11.11
CA GLU A 335 1.21 -40.08 -11.02
C GLU A 335 2.19 -39.19 -11.79
N ALA A 336 3.43 -39.13 -11.35
CA ALA A 336 4.48 -38.37 -12.00
C ALA A 336 4.84 -39.04 -13.35
N PRO A 337 4.97 -38.25 -14.45
CA PRO A 337 5.44 -38.84 -15.72
C PRO A 337 6.89 -39.32 -15.63
N ASP A 338 7.75 -38.59 -14.94
CA ASP A 338 9.15 -38.94 -14.67
C ASP A 338 9.64 -38.31 -13.35
N GLU A 339 10.79 -38.76 -12.87
CA GLU A 339 11.40 -38.24 -11.64
C GLU A 339 11.84 -36.78 -11.80
N ALA A 340 12.36 -36.39 -12.95
CA ALA A 340 12.88 -35.05 -13.20
C ALA A 340 11.78 -34.00 -13.12
N THR A 341 10.63 -34.27 -13.74
CA THR A 341 9.44 -33.39 -13.68
C THR A 341 8.90 -33.25 -12.28
N ALA A 342 8.85 -34.34 -11.51
CA ALA A 342 8.38 -34.31 -10.13
C ALA A 342 9.32 -33.50 -9.23
N ARG A 343 10.64 -33.66 -9.41
CA ARG A 343 11.67 -32.89 -8.69
C ARG A 343 11.60 -31.41 -9.04
N GLU A 344 11.44 -31.07 -10.32
CA GLU A 344 11.29 -29.69 -10.77
C GLU A 344 10.07 -29.01 -10.15
N VAL A 345 8.94 -29.70 -10.04
CA VAL A 345 7.74 -29.17 -9.38
C VAL A 345 8.02 -28.81 -7.92
N ILE A 346 8.69 -29.68 -7.15
CA ILE A 346 9.02 -29.41 -5.75
C ILE A 346 10.00 -28.25 -5.63
N GLN A 347 11.05 -28.23 -6.45
CA GLN A 347 12.03 -27.17 -6.47
C GLN A 347 11.40 -25.81 -6.84
N SER A 348 10.49 -25.80 -7.81
CA SER A 348 9.81 -24.58 -8.24
C SER A 348 8.84 -24.03 -7.19
N LEU A 349 8.30 -24.88 -6.29
CA LEU A 349 7.37 -24.45 -5.25
C LEU A 349 8.04 -23.66 -4.12
N PHE A 350 9.26 -24.00 -3.73
CA PHE A 350 9.88 -23.47 -2.51
C PHE A 350 11.26 -22.85 -2.72
N PHE A 351 12.00 -23.26 -3.75
CA PHE A 351 13.40 -22.88 -3.96
C PHE A 351 13.62 -22.01 -5.21
N SER A 352 12.57 -21.64 -5.92
CA SER A 352 12.64 -20.80 -7.12
C SER A 352 12.12 -19.39 -6.87
N ASP A 353 12.92 -18.38 -7.16
CA ASP A 353 12.59 -16.96 -7.05
C ASP A 353 11.35 -16.55 -7.86
N LYS A 354 11.06 -17.30 -8.95
CA LYS A 354 9.92 -17.01 -9.82
C LYS A 354 8.56 -17.32 -9.16
N ARG A 355 8.50 -18.30 -8.26
CA ARG A 355 7.26 -18.79 -7.66
C ARG A 355 7.15 -18.59 -6.16
N TYR A 356 8.26 -18.44 -5.48
CA TYR A 356 8.31 -18.33 -4.03
C TYR A 356 9.11 -17.10 -3.61
N ASP A 357 8.54 -16.29 -2.73
CA ASP A 357 9.15 -15.09 -2.19
C ASP A 357 8.76 -14.91 -0.71
N LEU A 358 9.74 -14.98 0.17
CA LEU A 358 9.60 -14.67 1.59
C LEU A 358 9.64 -13.15 1.85
N GLY A 359 10.26 -12.40 0.93
CA GLY A 359 10.63 -11.01 1.15
C GLY A 359 11.78 -10.83 2.15
N GLU A 360 12.32 -9.65 2.21
CA GLU A 360 13.38 -9.30 3.18
C GLU A 360 12.88 -9.46 4.62
N VAL A 361 11.63 -9.08 4.87
CA VAL A 361 11.00 -9.19 6.19
C VAL A 361 10.88 -10.64 6.63
N GLY A 362 10.42 -11.53 5.76
CA GLY A 362 10.30 -12.96 6.05
C GLY A 362 11.66 -13.59 6.34
N ARG A 363 12.68 -13.28 5.55
CA ARG A 363 14.04 -13.74 5.76
C ARG A 363 14.62 -13.24 7.09
N TYR A 364 14.50 -11.95 7.37
CA TYR A 364 14.93 -11.36 8.64
C TYR A 364 14.28 -12.07 9.85
N ARG A 365 12.99 -12.31 9.80
CA ARG A 365 12.27 -12.95 10.90
C ARG A 365 12.66 -14.41 11.09
N ILE A 366 12.81 -15.17 10.02
CA ILE A 366 13.26 -16.58 10.09
C ILE A 366 14.66 -16.64 10.67
N ASN A 367 15.58 -15.83 10.17
CA ASN A 367 16.96 -15.78 10.67
C ASN A 367 17.02 -15.45 12.15
N LYS A 368 16.27 -14.43 12.59
CA LYS A 368 16.24 -14.00 13.99
C LYS A 368 15.61 -15.05 14.91
N LYS A 369 14.50 -15.65 14.49
CA LYS A 369 13.78 -16.66 15.31
C LYS A 369 14.57 -17.95 15.47
N LEU A 370 15.22 -18.40 14.41
CA LEU A 370 15.94 -19.66 14.37
C LEU A 370 17.45 -19.53 14.64
N GLY A 371 17.96 -18.29 14.79
CA GLY A 371 19.39 -18.04 14.98
C GLY A 371 20.25 -18.36 13.74
N LEU A 372 19.69 -18.19 12.54
CA LEU A 372 20.38 -18.41 11.27
C LEU A 372 21.09 -17.14 10.79
N SER A 373 22.17 -17.32 10.04
CA SER A 373 22.97 -16.23 9.44
C SER A 373 22.93 -16.27 7.91
N ILE A 374 21.75 -16.56 7.32
CA ILE A 374 21.57 -16.60 5.87
C ILE A 374 21.51 -15.17 5.33
N GLU A 375 22.08 -14.94 4.15
CA GLU A 375 22.09 -13.63 3.51
C GLU A 375 20.67 -13.03 3.34
N PRO A 376 20.48 -11.73 3.65
CA PRO A 376 19.17 -11.08 3.55
C PRO A 376 18.59 -11.07 2.14
N GLU A 377 19.44 -11.12 1.12
CA GLU A 377 19.04 -11.13 -0.29
C GLU A 377 18.40 -12.45 -0.74
N LYS A 378 18.57 -13.52 0.06
CA LYS A 378 18.03 -14.83 -0.27
C LYS A 378 16.57 -14.95 0.14
N ILE A 379 15.69 -14.58 -0.77
CA ILE A 379 14.23 -14.51 -0.56
C ILE A 379 13.48 -15.84 -0.67
N VAL A 380 14.17 -16.92 -1.02
CA VAL A 380 13.61 -18.29 -1.12
C VAL A 380 13.93 -19.11 0.12
N LEU A 381 13.15 -20.17 0.37
CA LEU A 381 13.48 -21.13 1.43
C LEU A 381 14.80 -21.85 1.14
N THR A 382 15.50 -22.22 2.20
CA THR A 382 16.69 -23.05 2.13
C THR A 382 16.46 -24.38 2.86
N LYS A 383 17.28 -25.36 2.58
CA LYS A 383 17.26 -26.65 3.30
C LYS A 383 17.49 -26.45 4.80
N GLU A 384 18.40 -25.53 5.14
CA GLU A 384 18.72 -25.18 6.53
C GLU A 384 17.52 -24.59 7.27
N ASP A 385 16.67 -23.80 6.60
CA ASP A 385 15.44 -23.26 7.20
C ASP A 385 14.51 -24.37 7.64
N ILE A 386 14.25 -25.35 6.77
CA ILE A 386 13.34 -26.47 7.04
C ILE A 386 13.87 -27.31 8.20
N ILE A 387 15.15 -27.63 8.19
CA ILE A 387 15.80 -28.42 9.25
C ILE A 387 15.72 -27.68 10.59
N SER A 388 16.02 -26.40 10.60
CA SER A 388 16.00 -25.58 11.81
C SER A 388 14.59 -25.42 12.38
N ILE A 389 13.57 -25.33 11.52
CA ILE A 389 12.16 -25.30 11.93
C ILE A 389 11.76 -26.62 12.60
N VAL A 390 12.15 -27.77 12.03
CA VAL A 390 11.90 -29.07 12.61
C VAL A 390 12.61 -29.22 13.97
N LYS A 391 13.87 -28.78 14.07
CA LYS A 391 14.63 -28.77 15.33
C LYS A 391 13.96 -27.88 16.39
N TYR A 392 13.50 -26.70 16.02
CA TYR A 392 12.77 -25.81 16.93
C TYR A 392 11.45 -26.42 17.40
N LEU A 393 10.73 -27.08 16.51
CA LEU A 393 9.47 -27.77 16.84
C LEU A 393 9.71 -28.94 17.84
N ILE A 394 10.79 -29.68 17.67
CA ILE A 394 11.23 -30.70 18.64
C ILE A 394 11.54 -30.03 19.99
N GLY A 395 12.24 -28.90 19.98
CA GLY A 395 12.48 -28.09 21.17
C GLY A 395 11.24 -27.65 21.90
N LEU A 396 10.14 -27.30 21.17
CA LEU A 396 8.84 -26.98 21.75
C LEU A 396 8.21 -28.18 22.43
N ILE A 397 8.26 -29.35 21.81
CA ILE A 397 7.72 -30.59 22.38
C ILE A 397 8.41 -30.90 23.72
N ASN A 398 9.73 -30.65 23.79
CA ASN A 398 10.56 -30.88 24.97
C ASN A 398 10.57 -29.69 25.94
N SER A 399 9.70 -28.69 25.77
CA SER A 399 9.60 -27.49 26.61
C SER A 399 10.89 -26.65 26.70
N ARG A 400 11.76 -26.72 25.68
CA ARG A 400 13.01 -25.95 25.57
C ARG A 400 12.85 -24.68 24.73
N ALA A 401 11.70 -24.46 24.13
CA ALA A 401 11.39 -23.31 23.28
C ALA A 401 10.03 -22.72 23.65
N VAL A 402 9.74 -21.53 23.14
CA VAL A 402 8.53 -20.76 23.43
C VAL A 402 7.67 -20.63 22.17
N VAL A 403 6.36 -20.74 22.32
CA VAL A 403 5.36 -20.57 21.27
C VAL A 403 5.21 -19.08 20.94
N ASP A 404 4.94 -18.76 19.69
CA ASP A 404 4.71 -17.39 19.25
C ASP A 404 3.29 -16.92 19.63
N ASP A 405 3.18 -15.65 20.00
CA ASP A 405 1.91 -14.94 20.12
C ASP A 405 1.55 -14.31 18.76
N ILE A 406 0.50 -14.81 18.14
CA ILE A 406 0.08 -14.36 16.81
C ILE A 406 -0.41 -12.91 16.82
N ASP A 407 -0.96 -12.43 17.93
CA ASP A 407 -1.54 -11.09 18.04
C ASP A 407 -0.54 -10.03 18.45
N HIS A 408 0.68 -10.43 18.79
CA HIS A 408 1.79 -9.52 19.05
C HIS A 408 2.14 -8.70 17.80
N LEU A 409 2.34 -7.39 17.93
CA LEU A 409 2.64 -6.51 16.78
C LEU A 409 4.03 -6.74 16.13
N SER A 410 4.88 -7.54 16.72
CA SER A 410 6.07 -8.07 16.03
C SER A 410 5.72 -9.13 14.98
N ASN A 411 4.57 -9.78 15.12
CA ASN A 411 4.05 -10.81 14.24
C ASN A 411 2.99 -10.29 13.27
N ARG A 412 2.50 -9.08 13.48
CA ARG A 412 1.53 -8.39 12.62
C ARG A 412 2.20 -7.19 11.97
N ARG A 413 2.04 -7.09 10.67
CA ARG A 413 2.71 -6.11 9.82
C ARG A 413 1.68 -5.26 9.07
N VAL A 414 2.04 -4.04 8.75
CA VAL A 414 1.21 -3.12 7.97
C VAL A 414 1.66 -3.11 6.51
N ARG A 415 0.71 -3.32 5.61
CA ARG A 415 0.87 -3.11 4.17
C ARG A 415 0.28 -1.76 3.81
N THR A 416 1.14 -0.82 3.48
CA THR A 416 0.74 0.52 3.05
C THR A 416 0.34 0.54 1.58
N VAL A 417 -0.17 1.66 1.10
CA VAL A 417 -0.62 1.83 -0.29
C VAL A 417 0.48 1.49 -1.31
N GLY A 418 1.72 1.89 -1.05
CA GLY A 418 2.85 1.62 -1.94
C GLY A 418 3.11 0.13 -2.13
N GLU A 419 3.08 -0.64 -1.05
CA GLU A 419 3.27 -2.10 -1.10
C GLU A 419 2.10 -2.82 -1.79
N GLN A 420 0.88 -2.35 -1.59
CA GLN A 420 -0.30 -2.88 -2.29
C GLN A 420 -0.22 -2.62 -3.79
N LEU A 421 0.21 -1.42 -4.19
CA LEU A 421 0.47 -1.09 -5.59
C LEU A 421 1.60 -1.92 -6.19
N TYR A 422 2.69 -2.13 -5.45
CA TYR A 422 3.78 -3.00 -5.84
C TYR A 422 3.28 -4.41 -6.21
N SER A 423 2.43 -4.99 -5.36
CA SER A 423 1.87 -6.32 -5.61
C SER A 423 1.00 -6.36 -6.88
N GLN A 424 0.18 -5.34 -7.11
CA GLN A 424 -0.68 -5.27 -8.31
C GLN A 424 0.11 -5.01 -9.59
N PHE A 425 1.10 -4.14 -9.52
CA PHE A 425 2.02 -3.93 -10.64
C PHE A 425 2.79 -5.19 -10.99
N GLY A 426 3.25 -5.95 -10.00
CA GLY A 426 3.90 -7.23 -10.19
C GLY A 426 3.04 -8.23 -10.98
N VAL A 427 1.75 -8.33 -10.64
CA VAL A 427 0.80 -9.16 -11.38
C VAL A 427 0.60 -8.65 -12.80
N GLY A 428 0.45 -7.33 -12.98
CA GLY A 428 0.25 -6.71 -14.30
C GLY A 428 1.44 -6.89 -15.22
N LEU A 429 2.66 -6.62 -14.71
CA LEU A 429 3.90 -6.76 -15.48
C LEU A 429 4.24 -8.22 -15.78
N ALA A 430 3.98 -9.16 -14.88
CA ALA A 430 4.17 -10.59 -15.15
C ALA A 430 3.27 -11.09 -16.29
N ARG A 431 2.01 -10.64 -16.33
CA ARG A 431 1.10 -10.92 -17.45
C ARG A 431 1.59 -10.29 -18.76
N MET A 432 2.05 -9.04 -18.68
CA MET A 432 2.61 -8.34 -19.83
C MET A 432 3.87 -9.04 -20.35
N ALA A 433 4.80 -9.41 -19.48
CA ALA A 433 6.02 -10.15 -19.83
C ALA A 433 5.73 -11.49 -20.55
N ARG A 434 4.70 -12.20 -20.08
CA ARG A 434 4.22 -13.41 -20.77
C ARG A 434 3.74 -13.09 -22.19
N THR A 435 2.92 -12.06 -22.36
CA THR A 435 2.41 -11.65 -23.69
C THR A 435 3.55 -11.18 -24.60
N ILE A 436 4.54 -10.47 -24.06
CA ILE A 436 5.74 -10.06 -24.81
C ILE A 436 6.49 -11.28 -25.31
N ARG A 437 6.74 -12.27 -24.45
CA ARG A 437 7.43 -13.51 -24.81
C ARG A 437 6.67 -14.31 -25.88
N GLU A 438 5.35 -14.42 -25.75
CA GLU A 438 4.50 -15.06 -26.77
C GLU A 438 4.59 -14.33 -28.12
N ARG A 439 4.59 -13.00 -28.13
CA ARG A 439 4.73 -12.20 -29.35
C ARG A 439 6.11 -12.30 -29.99
N MET A 440 7.17 -12.32 -29.17
CA MET A 440 8.54 -12.52 -29.64
C MET A 440 8.71 -13.89 -30.29
N ASN A 441 8.12 -14.94 -29.70
CA ASN A 441 8.20 -16.31 -30.22
C ASN A 441 7.44 -16.53 -31.54
N VAL A 442 6.39 -15.77 -31.81
CA VAL A 442 5.54 -15.90 -33.02
C VAL A 442 6.11 -15.17 -34.22
N ARG A 443 6.90 -14.11 -33.99
CA ARG A 443 7.46 -13.28 -35.06
C ARG A 443 8.86 -13.75 -35.42
N ASP A 444 8.97 -14.50 -36.53
CA ASP A 444 10.27 -14.87 -37.10
C ASP A 444 10.76 -13.71 -38.00
N ASN A 445 11.94 -13.18 -37.74
CA ASN A 445 12.76 -12.30 -38.62
C ASN A 445 12.10 -11.04 -39.18
N GLU A 446 11.07 -10.47 -38.60
CA GLU A 446 10.53 -9.18 -38.99
C GLU A 446 11.14 -8.04 -38.13
N ASP A 447 11.34 -6.87 -38.77
CA ASP A 447 11.70 -5.64 -38.07
C ASP A 447 10.56 -5.23 -37.13
N PHE A 448 10.64 -5.58 -35.84
CA PHE A 448 9.69 -5.16 -34.84
C PHE A 448 10.31 -4.22 -33.82
N LYS A 449 9.49 -3.31 -33.34
CA LYS A 449 9.88 -2.30 -32.36
C LYS A 449 9.37 -2.66 -30.97
N PRO A 450 10.00 -2.15 -29.90
CA PRO A 450 9.49 -2.36 -28.53
C PRO A 450 8.02 -2.01 -28.34
N VAL A 451 7.49 -1.00 -29.03
CA VAL A 451 6.07 -0.60 -28.99
C VAL A 451 5.14 -1.72 -29.48
N ASP A 452 5.55 -2.51 -30.48
CA ASP A 452 4.71 -3.57 -31.06
C ASP A 452 4.57 -4.79 -30.14
N LEU A 453 5.53 -4.96 -29.24
CA LEU A 453 5.55 -6.06 -28.26
C LEU A 453 4.64 -5.80 -27.06
N ILE A 454 4.46 -4.53 -26.69
CA ILE A 454 3.80 -4.14 -25.46
C ILE A 454 2.30 -3.95 -25.64
N ASN A 455 1.51 -4.44 -24.70
CA ASN A 455 0.08 -4.20 -24.60
C ASN A 455 -0.25 -3.46 -23.30
N ALA A 456 -0.40 -2.15 -23.37
CA ALA A 456 -0.72 -1.31 -22.23
C ALA A 456 -2.06 -1.66 -21.54
N ARG A 457 -3.01 -2.28 -22.27
CA ARG A 457 -4.31 -2.67 -21.70
C ARG A 457 -4.19 -3.73 -20.61
N THR A 458 -3.20 -4.60 -20.70
CA THR A 458 -2.97 -5.68 -19.72
C THR A 458 -2.66 -5.09 -18.33
N LEU A 459 -1.74 -4.12 -18.27
CA LEU A 459 -1.39 -3.45 -17.02
C LEU A 459 -2.54 -2.56 -16.53
N SER A 460 -3.10 -1.74 -17.41
CA SER A 460 -4.20 -0.83 -17.07
C SER A 460 -5.43 -1.55 -16.53
N SER A 461 -5.77 -2.74 -17.05
CA SER A 461 -6.91 -3.51 -16.56
C SER A 461 -6.73 -4.01 -15.13
N VAL A 462 -5.53 -4.45 -14.77
CA VAL A 462 -5.21 -4.90 -13.41
C VAL A 462 -5.28 -3.73 -12.43
N ILE A 463 -4.69 -2.60 -12.78
CA ILE A 463 -4.67 -1.41 -11.92
C ILE A 463 -6.08 -0.83 -11.74
N ASN A 464 -6.85 -0.71 -12.82
CA ASN A 464 -8.23 -0.22 -12.73
C ASN A 464 -9.14 -1.15 -11.91
N SER A 465 -8.95 -2.46 -12.02
CA SER A 465 -9.65 -3.43 -11.19
C SER A 465 -9.30 -3.28 -9.70
N PHE A 466 -8.03 -3.06 -9.39
CA PHE A 466 -7.60 -2.80 -8.01
C PHE A 466 -8.28 -1.56 -7.43
N PHE A 467 -8.17 -0.41 -8.08
CA PHE A 467 -8.77 0.83 -7.58
C PHE A 467 -10.30 0.82 -7.54
N GLY A 468 -10.94 0.07 -8.43
CA GLY A 468 -12.40 0.02 -8.54
C GLY A 468 -13.07 -1.02 -7.64
N THR A 469 -12.48 -2.20 -7.47
CA THR A 469 -13.15 -3.35 -6.86
C THR A 469 -12.47 -3.95 -5.65
N ASN A 470 -11.24 -3.54 -5.33
CA ASN A 470 -10.54 -4.06 -4.15
C ASN A 470 -11.25 -3.61 -2.86
N GLN A 471 -11.35 -4.50 -1.88
CA GLN A 471 -11.99 -4.21 -0.59
C GLN A 471 -11.29 -3.10 0.20
N LEU A 472 -9.98 -2.89 0.00
CA LEU A 472 -9.19 -1.85 0.65
C LEU A 472 -9.26 -0.49 -0.06
N SER A 473 -9.71 -0.46 -1.32
CA SER A 473 -10.03 0.77 -2.02
C SER A 473 -11.44 1.20 -1.63
N GLN A 474 -11.56 2.15 -0.73
CA GLN A 474 -12.81 2.57 -0.13
C GLN A 474 -13.18 3.98 -0.58
N PHE A 475 -14.48 4.22 -0.69
CA PHE A 475 -15.05 5.54 -0.89
C PHE A 475 -14.70 6.41 0.32
N MET A 476 -14.05 7.53 0.11
CA MET A 476 -13.55 8.38 1.19
C MET A 476 -14.71 8.94 2.03
N ASP A 477 -14.61 8.80 3.34
CA ASP A 477 -15.50 9.47 4.28
C ASP A 477 -15.10 10.95 4.37
N GLN A 478 -15.93 11.82 3.84
CA GLN A 478 -15.66 13.23 3.60
C GLN A 478 -16.68 14.13 4.29
N THR A 479 -17.33 13.67 5.35
CA THR A 479 -18.32 14.44 6.09
C THR A 479 -17.70 15.71 6.69
N ASN A 480 -16.52 15.60 7.28
CA ASN A 480 -15.75 16.72 7.84
C ASN A 480 -14.23 16.42 7.72
N PRO A 481 -13.33 17.38 7.94
CA PRO A 481 -11.90 17.18 7.82
C PRO A 481 -11.36 16.07 8.73
N LEU A 482 -11.93 15.90 9.92
CA LEU A 482 -11.52 14.84 10.84
C LEU A 482 -11.86 13.44 10.30
N ALA A 483 -13.03 13.29 9.66
CA ALA A 483 -13.42 12.04 9.02
C ALA A 483 -12.45 11.64 7.90
N GLU A 484 -12.04 12.58 7.07
CA GLU A 484 -11.01 12.37 6.05
C GLU A 484 -9.68 11.92 6.67
N LEU A 485 -9.21 12.65 7.67
CA LEU A 485 -7.94 12.37 8.33
C LEU A 485 -7.92 10.99 8.99
N THR A 486 -8.97 10.62 9.71
CA THR A 486 -9.08 9.32 10.37
C THR A 486 -9.21 8.18 9.36
N HIS A 487 -9.90 8.38 8.24
CA HIS A 487 -10.00 7.36 7.18
C HIS A 487 -8.65 7.04 6.56
N LYS A 488 -7.81 8.06 6.32
CA LYS A 488 -6.47 7.89 5.76
C LYS A 488 -5.49 7.21 6.72
N ARG A 489 -5.71 7.31 8.03
CA ARG A 489 -4.89 6.69 9.09
C ARG A 489 -5.46 5.36 9.61
N ARG A 490 -6.45 4.81 8.96
CA ARG A 490 -7.10 3.56 9.35
C ARG A 490 -6.24 2.35 8.97
N LEU A 491 -6.26 1.34 9.82
CA LEU A 491 -5.63 0.04 9.60
C LEU A 491 -6.71 -1.04 9.63
N SER A 492 -6.87 -1.79 8.54
CA SER A 492 -7.87 -2.85 8.43
C SER A 492 -7.21 -4.23 8.49
N ALA A 493 -7.74 -5.12 9.34
CA ALA A 493 -7.32 -6.52 9.35
C ALA A 493 -8.02 -7.36 8.26
N LEU A 494 -9.03 -6.79 7.60
CA LEU A 494 -9.80 -7.42 6.53
C LEU A 494 -9.09 -7.26 5.17
N GLY A 495 -9.62 -7.92 4.16
CA GLY A 495 -9.16 -7.78 2.78
C GLY A 495 -8.40 -8.99 2.26
N PRO A 496 -7.86 -8.92 1.05
CA PRO A 496 -7.11 -10.02 0.44
C PRO A 496 -5.88 -10.41 1.28
N GLY A 497 -5.76 -11.69 1.62
CA GLY A 497 -4.69 -12.18 2.49
C GLY A 497 -4.86 -11.85 3.98
N GLY A 498 -5.96 -11.19 4.37
CA GLY A 498 -6.32 -10.87 5.74
C GLY A 498 -7.38 -11.81 6.33
N LEU A 499 -7.99 -11.34 7.42
CA LEU A 499 -9.03 -12.08 8.13
C LEU A 499 -10.41 -11.88 7.47
N SER A 500 -11.33 -12.82 7.68
CA SER A 500 -12.75 -12.64 7.41
C SER A 500 -13.51 -12.36 8.72
N ARG A 501 -14.56 -11.55 8.65
CA ARG A 501 -15.37 -11.18 9.82
C ARG A 501 -15.87 -12.38 10.62
N GLU A 502 -16.30 -13.42 9.91
CA GLU A 502 -16.92 -14.61 10.51
C GLU A 502 -15.89 -15.53 11.19
N ARG A 503 -14.64 -15.52 10.69
CA ARG A 503 -13.55 -16.37 11.19
C ARG A 503 -12.66 -15.69 12.23
N ALA A 504 -12.83 -14.39 12.46
CA ALA A 504 -12.09 -13.67 13.47
C ALA A 504 -12.64 -13.96 14.87
N GLY A 505 -11.83 -14.58 15.71
CA GLY A 505 -12.14 -14.85 17.11
C GLY A 505 -12.03 -13.59 17.99
N PHE A 506 -12.31 -13.74 19.27
CA PHE A 506 -12.20 -12.64 20.24
C PHE A 506 -10.78 -12.15 20.43
N GLU A 507 -9.78 -13.05 20.40
CA GLU A 507 -8.37 -12.71 20.64
C GLU A 507 -7.82 -11.67 19.68
N VAL A 508 -8.19 -11.77 18.39
CA VAL A 508 -7.76 -10.81 17.36
C VAL A 508 -8.42 -9.43 17.55
N ARG A 509 -9.61 -9.39 18.16
CA ARG A 509 -10.41 -8.18 18.38
C ARG A 509 -10.05 -7.45 19.66
N ASP A 510 -9.38 -8.14 20.57
CA ASP A 510 -8.97 -7.59 21.86
C ASP A 510 -7.79 -6.61 21.72
N VAL A 511 -7.63 -5.76 22.70
CA VAL A 511 -6.48 -4.88 22.84
C VAL A 511 -5.31 -5.66 23.44
N HIS A 512 -4.24 -5.79 22.67
CA HIS A 512 -3.01 -6.44 23.11
C HIS A 512 -2.07 -5.40 23.77
N TYR A 513 -1.21 -5.81 24.70
CA TYR A 513 -0.29 -4.87 25.37
C TYR A 513 0.68 -4.17 24.38
N THR A 514 1.01 -4.82 23.24
CA THR A 514 1.85 -4.23 22.20
C THR A 514 1.17 -3.12 21.40
N HIS A 515 -0.14 -2.95 21.55
CA HIS A 515 -0.88 -1.85 20.92
C HIS A 515 -0.52 -0.48 21.52
N TYR A 516 0.11 -0.47 22.69
CA TYR A 516 0.51 0.77 23.36
C TYR A 516 1.36 1.67 22.45
N GLY A 517 0.89 2.87 22.22
CA GLY A 517 1.56 3.86 21.37
C GLY A 517 1.53 3.56 19.85
N ARG A 518 0.91 2.48 19.40
CA ARG A 518 0.87 2.02 18.00
C ARG A 518 -0.54 2.03 17.44
N LEU A 519 -1.44 1.32 18.07
CA LEU A 519 -2.85 1.28 17.69
C LEU A 519 -3.72 1.90 18.78
N CYS A 520 -4.69 2.71 18.41
CA CYS A 520 -5.61 3.32 19.34
C CYS A 520 -6.42 2.24 20.09
N THR A 521 -6.48 2.40 21.42
CA THR A 521 -7.22 1.48 22.29
C THR A 521 -8.72 1.78 22.36
N ILE A 522 -9.16 2.90 21.81
CA ILE A 522 -10.52 3.44 21.94
C ILE A 522 -11.25 3.46 20.61
N GLU A 523 -10.63 4.03 19.58
CA GLU A 523 -11.28 4.23 18.27
C GLU A 523 -11.35 2.92 17.48
N THR A 524 -12.52 2.32 17.41
CA THR A 524 -12.85 1.16 16.59
C THR A 524 -14.34 1.20 16.23
N PRO A 525 -14.78 0.62 15.10
CA PRO A 525 -16.20 0.52 14.80
C PRO A 525 -16.95 -0.30 15.86
N GLU A 526 -18.23 0.04 16.05
CA GLU A 526 -19.18 -0.80 16.78
C GLU A 526 -19.79 -1.83 15.83
N GLY A 527 -20.08 -3.02 16.33
CA GLY A 527 -20.74 -4.08 15.58
C GLY A 527 -19.79 -5.15 15.02
N PRO A 528 -20.05 -5.73 13.84
CA PRO A 528 -19.32 -6.90 13.33
C PRO A 528 -17.82 -6.67 13.10
N ASN A 529 -17.40 -5.44 12.88
CA ASN A 529 -16.02 -5.06 12.59
C ASN A 529 -15.23 -4.61 13.83
N ILE A 530 -15.78 -4.73 15.02
CA ILE A 530 -15.10 -4.30 16.25
C ILE A 530 -13.74 -4.98 16.39
N GLY A 531 -12.70 -4.20 16.69
CA GLY A 531 -11.34 -4.68 16.87
C GLY A 531 -10.60 -5.08 15.58
N LEU A 532 -11.31 -5.27 14.47
CA LEU A 532 -10.69 -5.61 13.17
C LEU A 532 -10.23 -4.38 12.39
N ILE A 533 -10.85 -3.24 12.66
CA ILE A 533 -10.50 -1.96 12.07
C ILE A 533 -10.03 -1.05 13.19
N SER A 534 -8.78 -0.63 13.11
CA SER A 534 -8.11 0.18 14.12
C SER A 534 -7.59 1.48 13.50
N SER A 535 -7.28 2.44 14.34
CA SER A 535 -6.64 3.70 13.93
C SER A 535 -5.22 3.78 14.48
N LEU A 536 -4.33 4.40 13.70
CA LEU A 536 -2.96 4.66 14.09
C LEU A 536 -2.89 5.69 15.21
N CYS A 537 -2.06 5.48 16.22
CA CYS A 537 -1.82 6.44 17.28
C CYS A 537 -1.14 7.71 16.77
N VAL A 538 -1.23 8.80 17.52
CA VAL A 538 -0.78 10.15 17.13
C VAL A 538 0.70 10.20 16.77
N HIS A 539 1.56 9.56 17.55
CA HIS A 539 3.01 9.53 17.35
C HIS A 539 3.54 8.30 16.61
N ALA A 540 2.68 7.34 16.32
CA ALA A 540 3.10 6.10 15.67
C ALA A 540 3.47 6.32 14.21
N LYS A 541 4.43 5.56 13.73
CA LYS A 541 4.80 5.48 12.31
C LYS A 541 5.06 4.04 11.89
N VAL A 542 5.09 3.82 10.60
CA VAL A 542 5.43 2.52 9.98
C VAL A 542 6.89 2.57 9.54
N ASN A 543 7.69 1.58 9.93
CA ASN A 543 9.09 1.49 9.50
C ASN A 543 9.22 0.94 8.07
N SER A 544 10.45 0.86 7.56
CA SER A 544 10.75 0.33 6.22
C SER A 544 10.32 -1.12 6.03
N MET A 545 10.28 -1.91 7.11
CA MET A 545 9.84 -3.31 7.09
C MET A 545 8.32 -3.49 7.28
N GLY A 546 7.59 -2.42 7.52
CA GLY A 546 6.14 -2.44 7.72
C GLY A 546 5.67 -2.66 9.16
N PHE A 547 6.55 -2.67 10.15
CA PHE A 547 6.20 -2.76 11.56
C PHE A 547 5.90 -1.38 12.14
N LEU A 548 4.96 -1.35 13.10
CA LEU A 548 4.61 -0.11 13.80
C LEU A 548 5.67 0.23 14.86
N GLU A 549 6.09 1.48 14.87
CA GLU A 549 7.04 2.04 15.82
C GLU A 549 6.42 3.20 16.61
N THR A 550 6.85 3.34 17.84
CA THR A 550 6.45 4.45 18.69
C THR A 550 7.67 5.12 19.32
N PRO A 551 7.69 6.45 19.52
CA PRO A 551 8.84 7.14 20.07
C PRO A 551 8.92 7.00 21.59
N TYR A 552 10.16 6.92 22.10
CA TYR A 552 10.48 6.92 23.53
C TYR A 552 11.70 7.80 23.79
N ARG A 553 11.72 8.42 24.97
CA ARG A 553 12.88 9.17 25.45
C ARG A 553 13.88 8.22 26.11
N LYS A 554 15.15 8.38 25.83
CA LYS A 554 16.21 7.60 26.44
C LYS A 554 16.44 8.02 27.89
N VAL A 555 16.60 7.05 28.80
CA VAL A 555 16.91 7.25 30.21
C VAL A 555 18.24 6.57 30.52
N ASP A 556 19.18 7.34 31.05
CA ASP A 556 20.48 6.86 31.52
C ASP A 556 20.61 7.08 33.04
N ASN A 557 20.73 5.96 33.80
CA ASN A 557 20.89 6.00 35.27
C ASN A 557 19.91 6.93 35.98
N GLY A 558 18.64 6.85 35.68
CA GLY A 558 17.58 7.66 36.26
C GLY A 558 17.51 9.13 35.80
N LYS A 559 18.28 9.49 34.76
CA LYS A 559 18.22 10.78 34.12
C LYS A 559 17.62 10.65 32.72
N VAL A 560 16.48 11.30 32.47
CA VAL A 560 15.81 11.36 31.17
C VAL A 560 16.50 12.39 30.28
N SER A 561 16.80 12.05 29.05
CA SER A 561 17.33 12.99 28.07
C SER A 561 16.25 14.01 27.66
N MET A 562 16.62 15.29 27.72
CA MET A 562 15.75 16.40 27.33
C MET A 562 15.98 16.86 25.89
N LYS A 563 16.91 16.20 25.17
CA LYS A 563 17.20 16.50 23.75
C LYS A 563 16.24 15.77 22.86
N SER A 564 15.72 16.44 21.83
CA SER A 564 14.87 15.82 20.80
C SER A 564 15.62 14.80 19.93
N GLU A 565 16.96 14.90 19.87
CA GLU A 565 17.82 13.97 19.10
C GLU A 565 17.92 12.58 19.75
N ASP A 566 17.73 12.51 21.08
CA ASP A 566 17.80 11.25 21.84
C ASP A 566 16.45 10.49 21.90
N ILE A 567 15.48 10.90 21.09
CA ILE A 567 14.20 10.19 20.95
C ILE A 567 14.36 9.04 19.96
N VAL A 568 14.14 7.83 20.44
CA VAL A 568 14.27 6.60 19.67
C VAL A 568 12.91 6.01 19.36
N PHE A 569 12.70 5.58 18.12
CA PHE A 569 11.52 4.79 17.74
C PHE A 569 11.80 3.31 17.94
N LEU A 570 10.96 2.65 18.71
CA LEU A 570 11.08 1.22 19.01
C LEU A 570 9.91 0.43 18.41
N THR A 571 10.23 -0.71 17.81
CA THR A 571 9.24 -1.73 17.42
C THR A 571 8.75 -2.49 18.66
N ALA A 572 7.65 -3.23 18.54
CA ALA A 572 7.11 -4.01 19.64
C ALA A 572 8.09 -5.05 20.19
N GLU A 573 8.90 -5.64 19.31
CA GLU A 573 9.91 -6.63 19.67
C GLU A 573 11.09 -6.03 20.45
N GLU A 574 11.54 -4.84 20.06
CA GLU A 574 12.59 -4.12 20.76
C GLU A 574 12.12 -3.62 22.13
N GLU A 575 10.87 -3.17 22.21
CA GLU A 575 10.25 -2.69 23.44
C GLU A 575 10.15 -3.76 24.52
N ASP A 576 9.92 -5.02 24.17
CA ASP A 576 9.78 -6.13 25.13
C ASP A 576 11.01 -6.35 26.01
N ASN A 577 12.18 -5.90 25.60
CA ASN A 577 13.42 -6.06 26.35
C ASN A 577 13.71 -4.90 27.33
N HIS A 578 12.84 -3.89 27.40
CA HIS A 578 13.11 -2.65 28.12
C HIS A 578 12.01 -2.28 29.10
N ASN A 579 12.43 -1.69 30.23
CA ASN A 579 11.54 -1.09 31.21
C ASN A 579 11.23 0.35 30.80
N ILE A 580 9.97 0.69 30.64
CA ILE A 580 9.53 1.99 30.15
C ILE A 580 8.70 2.72 31.20
N ALA A 581 9.14 3.91 31.61
CA ALA A 581 8.40 4.75 32.53
C ALA A 581 7.23 5.46 31.85
N GLN A 582 6.20 5.81 32.64
CA GLN A 582 5.06 6.57 32.16
C GLN A 582 5.41 8.04 31.92
N ALA A 583 4.74 8.69 30.99
CA ALA A 583 4.98 10.11 30.66
C ALA A 583 4.63 11.08 31.78
N ASN A 584 3.75 10.71 32.71
CA ASN A 584 3.32 11.50 33.86
C ASN A 584 4.23 11.37 35.09
N ALA A 585 5.33 10.61 34.99
CA ALA A 585 6.31 10.55 36.08
C ALA A 585 6.91 11.93 36.38
N THR A 586 7.02 12.27 37.67
CA THR A 586 7.56 13.57 38.09
C THR A 586 9.07 13.63 37.87
N LEU A 587 9.50 14.65 37.12
CA LEU A 587 10.90 14.92 36.80
C LEU A 587 11.37 16.23 37.43
N ASP A 588 12.63 16.29 37.80
CA ASP A 588 13.33 17.53 38.13
C ASP A 588 13.64 18.36 36.89
N ASP A 589 13.97 19.63 37.00
CA ASP A 589 14.39 20.52 35.88
C ASP A 589 15.60 19.97 35.10
N LYS A 590 16.41 19.12 35.75
CA LYS A 590 17.54 18.41 35.13
C LYS A 590 17.20 17.07 34.48
N GLY A 591 15.92 16.68 34.52
CA GLY A 591 15.44 15.42 33.94
C GLY A 591 15.62 14.17 34.82
N ARG A 592 15.88 14.33 36.13
CA ARG A 592 15.97 13.20 37.07
C ARG A 592 14.59 12.89 37.68
N PHE A 593 14.31 11.60 37.90
CA PHE A 593 13.11 11.17 38.62
C PHE A 593 13.16 11.65 40.08
N LEU A 594 12.07 12.27 40.53
CA LEU A 594 11.96 12.78 41.91
C LEU A 594 11.59 11.68 42.91
N ASN A 595 10.90 10.63 42.47
CA ASN A 595 10.44 9.54 43.31
C ASN A 595 11.51 8.45 43.43
N GLU A 596 11.66 7.85 44.61
CA GLU A 596 12.56 6.71 44.81
C GLU A 596 12.17 5.48 44.04
N LYS A 597 10.86 5.30 43.72
CA LYS A 597 10.32 4.21 42.94
C LYS A 597 9.39 4.77 41.87
N VAL A 598 9.56 4.29 40.64
CA VAL A 598 8.82 4.75 39.47
C VAL A 598 8.01 3.59 38.91
N LYS A 599 6.75 3.88 38.55
CA LYS A 599 5.91 2.91 37.82
C LYS A 599 6.45 2.77 36.42
N ALA A 600 6.71 1.54 36.03
CA ALA A 600 7.18 1.18 34.70
C ALA A 600 6.25 0.15 34.03
N ARG A 601 6.51 -0.12 32.77
CA ARG A 601 5.84 -1.13 31.96
C ARG A 601 6.88 -2.09 31.42
N PHE A 602 6.65 -3.39 31.56
CA PHE A 602 7.50 -4.44 31.04
C PHE A 602 6.64 -5.64 30.62
N GLU A 603 6.68 -6.03 29.35
CA GLU A 603 5.95 -7.18 28.76
C GLU A 603 4.46 -7.31 29.18
N GLY A 604 3.76 -6.21 29.32
CA GLY A 604 2.35 -6.17 29.74
C GLY A 604 2.12 -6.11 31.23
N ASP A 605 3.15 -6.25 32.06
CA ASP A 605 3.12 -6.05 33.50
C ASP A 605 3.50 -4.62 33.88
N PHE A 606 3.10 -4.21 35.09
CA PHE A 606 3.35 -2.85 35.59
C PHE A 606 4.19 -2.89 36.89
N PRO A 607 5.48 -3.23 36.77
CA PRO A 607 6.36 -3.26 37.94
C PRO A 607 6.66 -1.85 38.45
N VAL A 608 6.94 -1.76 39.75
CA VAL A 608 7.46 -0.54 40.38
C VAL A 608 8.95 -0.70 40.62
N LEU A 609 9.75 0.05 39.87
CA LEU A 609 11.19 -0.13 39.78
C LEU A 609 11.95 1.08 40.30
N GLU A 610 13.26 0.88 40.58
CA GLU A 610 14.16 1.98 40.88
C GLU A 610 14.50 2.78 39.61
N PRO A 611 14.79 4.09 39.72
CA PRO A 611 15.10 4.93 38.54
C PRO A 611 16.28 4.41 37.69
N SER A 612 17.24 3.70 38.30
CA SER A 612 18.40 3.11 37.61
C SER A 612 18.06 1.94 36.65
N GLU A 613 16.94 1.29 36.93
CA GLU A 613 16.48 0.12 36.12
C GLU A 613 15.66 0.51 34.89
N ILE A 614 15.28 1.79 34.76
CA ILE A 614 14.45 2.30 33.68
C ILE A 614 15.32 2.64 32.48
N SER A 615 14.95 2.09 31.31
CA SER A 615 15.68 2.29 30.07
C SER A 615 15.11 3.42 29.21
N TYR A 616 13.79 3.58 29.19
CA TYR A 616 13.07 4.55 28.36
C TYR A 616 11.89 5.17 29.12
N MET A 617 11.41 6.29 28.63
CA MET A 617 10.23 6.98 29.12
C MET A 617 9.32 7.39 27.96
N ASP A 618 8.01 7.34 28.14
CA ASP A 618 7.04 7.80 27.15
C ASP A 618 7.23 9.28 26.81
N VAL A 619 6.95 9.66 25.58
CA VAL A 619 7.07 11.03 25.09
C VAL A 619 5.92 11.92 25.57
N ALA A 620 4.69 11.41 25.49
CA ALA A 620 3.49 12.14 25.86
C ALA A 620 2.38 11.20 26.36
N PRO A 621 1.47 11.65 27.23
CA PRO A 621 0.35 10.82 27.71
C PRO A 621 -0.65 10.44 26.60
N ASN A 622 -0.86 11.30 25.60
CA ASN A 622 -1.76 11.05 24.47
C ASN A 622 -1.18 10.13 23.40
N GLN A 623 0.02 9.59 23.65
CA GLN A 623 0.68 8.64 22.75
C GLN A 623 -0.16 7.38 22.48
N ILE A 624 -1.03 7.00 23.40
CA ILE A 624 -1.84 5.76 23.33
C ILE A 624 -3.11 5.87 22.48
N VAL A 625 -3.50 7.06 22.09
CA VAL A 625 -4.77 7.31 21.39
C VAL A 625 -4.56 7.83 19.97
N SER A 626 -5.59 7.67 19.14
CA SER A 626 -5.63 8.22 17.79
C SER A 626 -5.91 9.73 17.78
N VAL A 627 -5.85 10.35 16.60
CA VAL A 627 -6.14 11.78 16.43
C VAL A 627 -7.56 12.11 16.89
N ALA A 628 -8.57 11.35 16.48
CA ALA A 628 -9.95 11.60 16.88
C ALA A 628 -10.17 11.48 18.40
N ALA A 629 -9.61 10.43 19.00
CA ALA A 629 -9.71 10.23 20.45
C ALA A 629 -8.94 11.30 21.24
N SER A 630 -7.82 11.79 20.71
CA SER A 630 -7.02 12.85 21.39
C SER A 630 -7.67 14.24 21.34
N LEU A 631 -8.71 14.43 20.52
CA LEU A 631 -9.52 15.66 20.50
C LEU A 631 -10.61 15.68 21.56
N ILE A 632 -10.86 14.60 22.28
CA ILE A 632 -11.84 14.53 23.36
C ILE A 632 -11.25 15.18 24.62
N PRO A 633 -11.81 16.31 25.11
CA PRO A 633 -11.32 16.90 26.34
C PRO A 633 -11.68 16.01 27.54
N PHE A 634 -10.80 15.95 28.54
CA PHE A 634 -10.97 15.14 29.76
C PHE A 634 -11.22 13.65 29.48
N LEU A 635 -10.56 13.10 28.46
CA LEU A 635 -10.73 11.70 28.03
C LEU A 635 -10.49 10.70 29.16
N GLU A 636 -9.56 10.99 30.06
CA GLU A 636 -9.19 10.16 31.21
C GLU A 636 -10.33 9.98 32.23
N HIS A 637 -11.33 10.86 32.23
CA HIS A 637 -12.50 10.78 33.10
C HIS A 637 -13.66 9.96 32.51
N ASP A 638 -13.60 9.63 31.24
CA ASP A 638 -14.64 8.89 30.52
C ASP A 638 -14.39 7.39 30.55
N ASP A 639 -15.47 6.60 30.64
CA ASP A 639 -15.39 5.17 30.39
C ASP A 639 -15.01 4.88 28.94
N ALA A 640 -14.20 3.83 28.72
CA ALA A 640 -13.71 3.46 27.39
C ALA A 640 -14.84 3.25 26.38
N ASN A 641 -15.96 2.65 26.80
CA ASN A 641 -17.13 2.43 25.93
C ASN A 641 -17.72 3.77 25.43
N ARG A 642 -17.83 4.76 26.30
CA ARG A 642 -18.35 6.09 25.94
C ARG A 642 -17.36 6.92 25.15
N ALA A 643 -16.08 6.81 25.45
CA ALA A 643 -15.03 7.43 24.63
C ALA A 643 -15.01 6.87 23.20
N LEU A 644 -15.22 5.58 23.01
CA LEU A 644 -15.37 4.93 21.70
C LEU A 644 -16.54 5.54 20.91
N MET A 645 -17.72 5.63 21.54
CA MET A 645 -18.91 6.23 20.92
C MET A 645 -18.65 7.71 20.56
N GLY A 646 -18.08 8.49 21.47
CA GLY A 646 -17.74 9.89 21.23
C GLY A 646 -16.75 10.10 20.10
N SER A 647 -15.69 9.29 20.03
CA SER A 647 -14.71 9.30 18.95
C SER A 647 -15.36 9.01 17.59
N ASN A 648 -16.25 8.02 17.54
CA ASN A 648 -17.00 7.68 16.31
C ASN A 648 -17.99 8.78 15.92
N MET A 649 -18.66 9.42 16.88
CA MET A 649 -19.61 10.50 16.63
C MET A 649 -18.93 11.78 16.13
N GLN A 650 -17.71 12.11 16.54
CA GLN A 650 -16.95 13.25 16.00
C GLN A 650 -16.81 13.16 14.47
N ARG A 651 -16.64 11.96 13.92
CA ARG A 651 -16.51 11.73 12.47
C ARG A 651 -17.83 11.94 11.70
N GLN A 652 -18.96 11.95 12.39
CA GLN A 652 -20.30 12.12 11.80
C GLN A 652 -20.80 13.56 11.87
N ALA A 653 -20.03 14.47 12.46
CA ALA A 653 -20.41 15.87 12.62
C ALA A 653 -20.55 16.57 11.27
N VAL A 654 -21.73 17.13 10.99
CA VAL A 654 -22.00 17.86 9.76
C VAL A 654 -21.37 19.25 9.83
N PRO A 655 -20.71 19.75 8.77
CA PRO A 655 -20.20 21.11 8.72
C PRO A 655 -21.31 22.13 8.88
N LEU A 656 -21.18 23.03 9.84
CA LEU A 656 -22.15 24.05 10.08
C LEU A 656 -21.88 25.30 9.25
N LEU A 657 -22.89 26.12 9.04
CA LEU A 657 -22.78 27.38 8.31
C LEU A 657 -21.81 28.35 9.01
N LYS A 658 -21.86 28.42 10.32
CA LYS A 658 -20.95 29.21 11.17
C LYS A 658 -20.45 28.34 12.33
N PRO A 659 -19.41 27.56 12.13
CA PRO A 659 -18.84 26.76 13.21
C PRO A 659 -18.13 27.65 14.22
N GLU A 660 -17.97 27.17 15.46
CA GLU A 660 -17.21 27.82 16.50
C GLU A 660 -16.07 26.92 17.00
N ALA A 661 -14.90 27.50 17.22
CA ALA A 661 -13.80 26.79 17.85
C ALA A 661 -14.20 26.39 19.28
N PRO A 662 -13.83 25.18 19.75
CA PRO A 662 -14.17 24.73 21.08
C PRO A 662 -13.53 25.64 22.16
N ILE A 663 -14.29 26.01 23.17
CA ILE A 663 -13.77 26.82 24.29
C ILE A 663 -12.74 26.00 25.08
N VAL A 664 -13.09 24.75 25.39
CA VAL A 664 -12.18 23.78 26.01
C VAL A 664 -11.65 22.84 24.94
N GLY A 665 -10.35 22.86 24.72
CA GLY A 665 -9.69 22.05 23.70
C GLY A 665 -8.46 21.33 24.26
N THR A 666 -7.96 20.39 23.49
CA THR A 666 -6.79 19.57 23.81
C THR A 666 -5.48 20.11 23.24
N GLY A 667 -5.53 21.16 22.41
CA GLY A 667 -4.38 21.76 21.75
C GLY A 667 -4.00 21.09 20.42
N LEU A 668 -4.66 20.02 20.02
CA LEU A 668 -4.41 19.30 18.78
C LEU A 668 -5.28 19.79 17.60
N GLU A 669 -6.29 20.61 17.86
CA GLU A 669 -7.27 21.06 16.88
C GLU A 669 -6.63 21.78 15.69
N SER A 670 -5.69 22.69 15.94
CA SER A 670 -5.00 23.42 14.87
C SER A 670 -4.14 22.50 14.01
N LYS A 671 -3.42 21.58 14.64
CA LYS A 671 -2.61 20.59 13.93
C LYS A 671 -3.47 19.66 13.07
N ALA A 672 -4.58 19.18 13.61
CA ALA A 672 -5.52 18.34 12.87
C ALA A 672 -6.13 19.07 11.67
N ALA A 673 -6.50 20.34 11.81
CA ALA A 673 -7.04 21.16 10.71
C ALA A 673 -5.99 21.39 9.61
N ILE A 674 -4.75 21.68 9.95
CA ILE A 674 -3.68 21.90 8.98
C ILE A 674 -3.33 20.60 8.25
N ASP A 675 -3.14 19.50 8.97
CA ASP A 675 -2.73 18.21 8.41
C ASP A 675 -3.83 17.53 7.57
N SER A 676 -5.10 17.83 7.85
CA SER A 676 -6.20 17.38 6.99
C SER A 676 -6.22 18.05 5.61
N ARG A 677 -5.38 19.06 5.38
CA ARG A 677 -5.34 19.86 4.15
C ARG A 677 -6.65 20.61 3.86
N ALA A 678 -7.49 20.81 4.88
CA ALA A 678 -8.69 21.63 4.76
C ALA A 678 -8.39 23.12 4.71
N LEU A 679 -7.26 23.53 5.30
CA LEU A 679 -6.77 24.91 5.33
C LEU A 679 -5.71 25.13 4.24
N LEU A 680 -5.67 26.34 3.71
CA LEU A 680 -4.60 26.78 2.83
C LEU A 680 -3.62 27.62 3.66
N ILE A 681 -2.34 27.26 3.64
CA ILE A 681 -1.26 27.92 4.36
C ILE A 681 -0.27 28.60 3.44
N ALA A 682 0.40 29.65 3.91
CA ALA A 682 1.44 30.33 3.17
C ALA A 682 2.71 29.46 3.05
N GLU A 683 3.26 29.37 1.86
CA GLU A 683 4.46 28.55 1.56
C GLU A 683 5.76 29.28 1.94
N ALA A 684 5.76 30.61 1.86
CA ALA A 684 6.88 31.48 2.21
C ALA A 684 6.37 32.81 2.78
N ASP A 685 7.29 33.64 3.21
CA ASP A 685 6.98 35.01 3.61
C ASP A 685 6.62 35.81 2.36
N GLY A 686 5.62 36.70 2.48
CA GLY A 686 5.19 37.51 1.35
C GLY A 686 4.15 38.55 1.70
N VAL A 687 3.54 39.15 0.65
CA VAL A 687 2.50 40.16 0.76
C VAL A 687 1.30 39.77 -0.09
N VAL A 688 0.10 39.91 0.47
CA VAL A 688 -1.14 39.64 -0.25
C VAL A 688 -1.44 40.80 -1.19
N GLU A 689 -1.46 40.53 -2.51
CA GLU A 689 -1.67 41.55 -3.51
C GLU A 689 -3.16 41.68 -3.92
N TYR A 690 -3.82 40.54 -4.03
CA TYR A 690 -5.23 40.52 -4.41
C TYR A 690 -6.00 39.47 -3.59
N VAL A 691 -7.21 39.84 -3.14
CA VAL A 691 -8.12 38.94 -2.43
C VAL A 691 -9.54 39.19 -2.88
N ASP A 692 -10.22 38.14 -3.28
CA ASP A 692 -11.67 38.12 -3.42
C ASP A 692 -12.25 36.79 -2.88
N ALA A 693 -13.56 36.58 -3.02
CA ALA A 693 -14.21 35.36 -2.54
C ALA A 693 -13.78 34.09 -3.30
N LYS A 694 -13.22 34.22 -4.49
CA LYS A 694 -12.86 33.11 -5.38
C LYS A 694 -11.37 32.87 -5.52
N LYS A 695 -10.54 33.89 -5.31
CA LYS A 695 -9.08 33.76 -5.47
C LYS A 695 -8.28 34.67 -4.56
N ILE A 696 -7.07 34.22 -4.22
CA ILE A 696 -6.07 35.00 -3.49
C ILE A 696 -4.80 34.98 -4.31
N THR A 697 -4.18 36.16 -4.53
CA THR A 697 -2.85 36.24 -5.14
C THR A 697 -1.87 36.80 -4.13
N ILE A 698 -0.78 36.10 -3.91
CA ILE A 698 0.28 36.45 -2.98
C ILE A 698 1.59 36.64 -3.76
N LYS A 699 2.30 37.73 -3.46
CA LYS A 699 3.66 37.91 -3.88
C LYS A 699 4.58 37.42 -2.77
N TYR A 700 5.30 36.33 -3.02
CA TYR A 700 6.25 35.76 -2.10
C TYR A 700 7.63 36.42 -2.18
N ASP A 701 8.27 36.61 -1.05
CA ASP A 701 9.65 37.09 -0.92
C ASP A 701 10.59 35.89 -1.07
N LEU A 702 10.94 35.53 -2.32
CA LEU A 702 11.82 34.42 -2.62
C LEU A 702 13.30 34.84 -2.48
N THR A 703 14.16 33.95 -2.02
CA THR A 703 15.60 34.17 -2.01
C THR A 703 16.18 34.15 -3.43
N SER A 704 17.38 34.68 -3.61
CA SER A 704 18.07 34.65 -4.91
C SER A 704 18.27 33.21 -5.42
N ASP A 705 18.51 32.27 -4.51
CA ASP A 705 18.71 30.87 -4.83
C ASP A 705 17.37 30.19 -5.21
N ASP A 706 16.28 30.52 -4.51
CA ASP A 706 14.94 30.04 -4.86
C ASP A 706 14.49 30.55 -6.24
N LEU A 707 14.81 31.80 -6.57
CA LEU A 707 14.52 32.37 -7.88
C LEU A 707 15.31 31.72 -9.03
N LEU A 708 16.48 31.16 -8.74
CA LEU A 708 17.25 30.40 -9.74
C LEU A 708 16.63 29.04 -10.04
N VAL A 709 16.13 28.37 -9.01
CA VAL A 709 15.57 27.02 -9.11
C VAL A 709 14.12 27.02 -9.59
N ASN A 710 13.32 27.98 -9.13
CA ASN A 710 11.88 28.03 -9.42
C ASN A 710 11.58 28.72 -10.75
N PHE A 711 10.82 28.06 -11.64
CA PHE A 711 10.32 28.61 -12.92
C PHE A 711 8.99 29.36 -12.78
N SER A 712 8.31 29.24 -11.63
CA SER A 712 7.10 30.01 -11.37
C SER A 712 7.42 31.48 -11.09
N ASP A 713 6.45 32.34 -11.33
CA ASP A 713 6.54 33.75 -10.97
C ASP A 713 6.55 33.94 -9.45
N GLU A 714 7.06 35.08 -8.95
CA GLU A 714 6.97 35.48 -7.54
C GLU A 714 5.51 35.54 -7.04
N TYR A 715 4.57 35.64 -7.99
CA TYR A 715 3.14 35.72 -7.73
C TYR A 715 2.52 34.33 -7.79
N ARG A 716 1.87 33.91 -6.72
CA ARG A 716 1.10 32.68 -6.68
C ARG A 716 -0.37 32.97 -6.44
N THR A 717 -1.23 32.45 -7.31
CA THR A 717 -2.68 32.59 -7.24
C THR A 717 -3.30 31.29 -6.79
N TYR A 718 -4.13 31.35 -5.75
CA TYR A 718 -4.88 30.22 -5.22
C TYR A 718 -6.36 30.42 -5.54
N ASP A 719 -6.96 29.44 -6.22
CA ASP A 719 -8.39 29.43 -6.50
C ASP A 719 -9.14 28.79 -5.33
N LEU A 720 -10.19 29.44 -4.86
CA LEU A 720 -10.96 29.00 -3.70
C LEU A 720 -12.20 28.24 -4.14
N ILE A 721 -12.36 27.03 -3.62
CA ILE A 721 -13.52 26.18 -3.86
C ILE A 721 -14.73 26.76 -3.12
N LYS A 722 -15.84 26.91 -3.84
CA LYS A 722 -17.10 27.44 -3.30
C LYS A 722 -18.21 26.41 -3.44
N PHE A 723 -18.83 26.02 -2.34
CA PHE A 723 -20.01 25.15 -2.27
C PHE A 723 -19.91 23.85 -3.09
N ARG A 724 -18.74 23.19 -3.05
CA ARG A 724 -18.56 21.91 -3.71
C ARG A 724 -19.13 20.78 -2.86
N ARG A 725 -19.82 19.83 -3.49
CA ARG A 725 -20.34 18.63 -2.86
C ARG A 725 -19.20 17.70 -2.41
N THR A 726 -19.33 17.14 -1.22
CA THR A 726 -18.51 16.03 -0.75
C THR A 726 -19.17 14.68 -1.04
N ASN A 727 -18.46 13.60 -0.81
CA ASN A 727 -18.99 12.24 -1.01
C ASN A 727 -20.25 11.95 -0.18
N GLN A 728 -20.43 12.59 0.96
CA GLN A 728 -21.60 12.45 1.86
C GLN A 728 -22.59 13.62 1.72
N ASP A 729 -22.58 14.30 0.57
CA ASP A 729 -23.47 15.42 0.27
C ASP A 729 -23.34 16.63 1.20
N THR A 730 -22.26 16.73 1.95
CA THR A 730 -21.89 17.91 2.70
C THR A 730 -21.18 18.92 1.80
N THR A 731 -20.90 20.12 2.30
CA THR A 731 -20.40 21.21 1.48
C THR A 731 -19.01 21.65 1.88
N ILE A 732 -18.10 21.73 0.91
CA ILE A 732 -16.79 22.39 1.06
C ILE A 732 -16.94 23.83 0.58
N ASN A 733 -16.63 24.78 1.46
CA ASN A 733 -16.62 26.21 1.15
C ASN A 733 -15.39 26.85 1.78
N LEU A 734 -14.50 27.39 0.96
CA LEU A 734 -13.28 28.04 1.39
C LEU A 734 -13.51 29.55 1.55
N THR A 735 -13.07 30.09 2.66
CA THR A 735 -13.24 31.51 3.00
C THR A 735 -11.87 32.15 3.29
N PRO A 736 -11.50 33.26 2.63
CA PRO A 736 -10.22 33.94 2.91
C PRO A 736 -10.22 34.60 4.28
N LEU A 737 -9.10 34.51 4.98
CA LEU A 737 -8.86 35.14 6.29
C LEU A 737 -8.00 36.40 6.20
N VAL A 738 -7.25 36.59 5.11
CA VAL A 738 -6.30 37.65 4.91
C VAL A 738 -6.90 38.82 4.12
N LEU A 739 -6.37 40.01 4.32
CA LEU A 739 -6.77 41.22 3.62
C LEU A 739 -5.70 41.66 2.61
N LYS A 740 -6.12 42.41 1.60
CA LYS A 740 -5.18 42.99 0.62
C LYS A 740 -4.13 43.89 1.31
N GLY A 741 -2.87 43.71 0.96
CA GLY A 741 -1.72 44.44 1.52
C GLY A 741 -1.21 43.90 2.85
N GLU A 742 -1.78 42.83 3.38
CA GLU A 742 -1.30 42.16 4.60
C GLU A 742 -0.01 41.40 4.34
N LYS A 743 0.96 41.52 5.27
CA LYS A 743 2.17 40.71 5.25
C LYS A 743 1.87 39.34 5.88
N VAL A 744 2.21 38.28 5.16
CA VAL A 744 2.05 36.90 5.60
C VAL A 744 3.39 36.26 5.88
N LYS A 745 3.44 35.36 6.86
CA LYS A 745 4.62 34.56 7.20
C LYS A 745 4.42 33.13 6.75
N LYS A 746 5.53 32.41 6.49
CA LYS A 746 5.52 30.98 6.22
C LYS A 746 4.75 30.22 7.29
N GLY A 747 3.81 29.35 6.85
CA GLY A 747 2.98 28.54 7.75
C GLY A 747 1.74 29.27 8.28
N GLN A 748 1.51 30.54 7.94
CA GLN A 748 0.30 31.26 8.32
C GLN A 748 -0.91 30.76 7.54
N VAL A 749 -2.07 30.61 8.23
CA VAL A 749 -3.32 30.20 7.60
C VAL A 749 -3.86 31.35 6.75
N LEU A 750 -4.06 31.12 5.47
CA LEU A 750 -4.61 32.08 4.49
C LEU A 750 -6.10 31.94 4.31
N VAL A 751 -6.61 30.72 4.33
CA VAL A 751 -7.98 30.36 4.00
C VAL A 751 -8.49 29.34 5.00
N GLU A 752 -9.71 29.58 5.48
CA GLU A 752 -10.49 28.60 6.26
C GLU A 752 -11.20 27.59 5.34
N GLY A 753 -11.23 26.34 5.79
CA GLY A 753 -12.02 25.29 5.16
C GLY A 753 -13.37 25.07 5.84
N TYR A 754 -14.03 24.00 5.48
CA TYR A 754 -15.25 23.57 6.15
C TYR A 754 -14.95 22.99 7.53
N SER A 755 -15.89 23.13 8.47
CA SER A 755 -15.70 22.74 9.88
C SER A 755 -14.42 23.29 10.53
N THR A 756 -14.00 24.47 10.16
CA THR A 756 -12.84 25.15 10.77
C THR A 756 -13.19 26.57 11.16
N ASN A 757 -12.57 27.07 12.20
CA ASN A 757 -12.72 28.43 12.66
C ASN A 757 -11.35 28.94 13.16
N GLN A 758 -10.90 30.08 12.60
CA GLN A 758 -9.62 30.71 12.95
C GLN A 758 -8.39 29.74 12.89
N GLY A 759 -8.37 28.83 11.95
CA GLY A 759 -7.33 27.85 11.77
C GLY A 759 -7.39 26.63 12.71
N GLU A 760 -8.43 26.50 13.52
CA GLU A 760 -8.67 25.37 14.40
C GLU A 760 -9.88 24.55 13.88
N LEU A 761 -9.86 23.25 14.16
CA LEU A 761 -10.97 22.37 13.87
C LEU A 761 -12.18 22.71 14.73
N ALA A 762 -13.30 23.02 14.10
CA ALA A 762 -14.56 23.41 14.74
C ALA A 762 -15.69 22.51 14.24
N LEU A 763 -15.96 21.40 14.93
CA LEU A 763 -16.96 20.41 14.51
C LEU A 763 -18.39 20.79 14.87
N GLY A 764 -18.61 21.84 15.64
CA GLY A 764 -19.94 22.24 16.13
C GLY A 764 -19.96 23.61 16.75
N LYS A 765 -20.84 23.77 17.72
CA LYS A 765 -21.08 25.01 18.48
C LYS A 765 -20.88 24.79 19.96
N ASN A 766 -20.49 25.86 20.66
CA ASN A 766 -20.46 25.88 22.11
C ASN A 766 -21.84 26.25 22.66
N LEU A 767 -22.49 25.31 23.35
CA LEU A 767 -23.81 25.49 23.92
C LEU A 767 -23.79 25.42 25.44
N LYS A 768 -24.66 26.21 26.07
CA LYS A 768 -24.94 26.11 27.50
C LYS A 768 -25.94 24.97 27.72
N VAL A 769 -25.54 23.96 28.48
CA VAL A 769 -26.32 22.74 28.72
C VAL A 769 -26.68 22.60 30.18
N ALA A 770 -27.92 22.22 30.46
CA ALA A 770 -28.37 21.80 31.78
C ALA A 770 -28.60 20.29 31.79
N TYR A 771 -27.94 19.60 32.74
CA TYR A 771 -28.08 18.16 32.94
C TYR A 771 -29.13 17.91 34.02
N MET A 772 -30.37 17.65 33.59
CA MET A 772 -31.49 17.38 34.49
C MET A 772 -32.60 16.65 33.76
N PRO A 773 -33.40 15.80 34.44
CA PRO A 773 -34.64 15.30 33.86
C PRO A 773 -35.64 16.45 33.66
N TRP A 774 -36.32 16.52 32.54
CA TRP A 774 -37.28 17.58 32.28
C TRP A 774 -38.58 17.08 31.68
N GLN A 775 -39.61 16.92 32.51
CA GLN A 775 -40.97 16.52 32.15
C GLN A 775 -41.09 15.27 31.24
N GLY A 776 -40.10 14.39 31.27
CA GLY A 776 -40.05 13.22 30.44
C GLY A 776 -39.65 13.45 28.97
N TYR A 777 -39.46 14.70 28.52
CA TYR A 777 -39.17 15.01 27.12
C TYR A 777 -37.71 14.71 26.72
N ASN A 778 -36.80 14.50 27.69
CA ASN A 778 -35.43 14.11 27.48
C ASN A 778 -35.14 12.65 27.85
N PHE A 779 -36.17 11.76 27.81
CA PHE A 779 -36.06 10.34 28.05
C PHE A 779 -35.32 9.63 26.92
N GLU A 780 -34.43 8.66 27.25
CA GLU A 780 -33.65 7.86 26.31
C GLU A 780 -32.88 8.70 25.24
N ASP A 781 -31.91 9.48 25.70
CA ASP A 781 -31.02 10.30 24.85
C ASP A 781 -31.72 11.43 24.07
N ALA A 782 -33.01 11.69 24.32
CA ALA A 782 -33.69 12.83 23.75
C ALA A 782 -33.17 14.14 24.35
N ILE A 783 -33.08 15.17 23.54
CA ILE A 783 -32.58 16.49 23.93
C ILE A 783 -33.67 17.53 23.71
N VAL A 784 -33.92 18.34 24.74
CA VAL A 784 -34.80 19.52 24.62
C VAL A 784 -33.93 20.71 24.25
N ILE A 785 -34.25 21.39 23.12
CA ILE A 785 -33.49 22.51 22.63
C ILE A 785 -34.26 23.83 22.82
N SER A 786 -33.52 24.94 23.02
CA SER A 786 -34.07 26.27 23.09
C SER A 786 -34.51 26.74 21.69
N GLU A 787 -35.59 27.54 21.63
CA GLU A 787 -36.02 28.21 20.40
C GLU A 787 -34.92 29.08 19.77
N ARG A 788 -34.00 29.61 20.55
CA ARG A 788 -32.83 30.36 20.08
C ARG A 788 -32.02 29.56 19.04
N VAL A 789 -31.89 28.27 19.22
CA VAL A 789 -31.13 27.37 18.30
C VAL A 789 -31.73 27.45 16.88
N VAL A 790 -33.06 27.47 16.78
CA VAL A 790 -33.76 27.56 15.49
C VAL A 790 -33.71 28.97 14.94
N ARG A 791 -34.01 29.97 15.79
CA ARG A 791 -34.10 31.38 15.40
C ARG A 791 -32.78 31.96 14.89
N GLU A 792 -31.66 31.60 15.51
CA GLU A 792 -30.32 32.12 15.21
C GLU A 792 -29.52 31.22 14.24
N ASP A 793 -30.15 30.21 13.63
CA ASP A 793 -29.51 29.29 12.70
C ASP A 793 -28.22 28.65 13.26
N ILE A 794 -28.23 28.24 14.54
CA ILE A 794 -27.06 27.75 15.23
C ILE A 794 -26.52 26.44 14.62
N PHE A 795 -27.40 25.50 14.31
CA PHE A 795 -27.07 24.21 13.69
C PHE A 795 -27.44 24.12 12.22
N THR A 796 -27.63 25.21 11.56
CA THR A 796 -27.97 25.26 10.13
C THR A 796 -26.76 24.79 9.29
N SER A 797 -27.01 23.88 8.38
CA SER A 797 -26.04 23.32 7.46
C SER A 797 -26.53 23.38 6.02
N ILE A 798 -25.57 23.34 5.08
CA ILE A 798 -25.88 23.33 3.66
C ILE A 798 -25.48 21.95 3.13
N HIS A 799 -26.43 21.30 2.45
CA HIS A 799 -26.22 20.03 1.78
C HIS A 799 -26.33 20.24 0.26
N VAL A 800 -25.42 19.64 -0.50
CA VAL A 800 -25.42 19.72 -1.96
C VAL A 800 -25.66 18.34 -2.52
N GLU A 801 -26.75 18.16 -3.26
CA GLU A 801 -27.06 16.92 -3.96
C GLU A 801 -26.77 17.06 -5.44
N GLU A 802 -26.28 16.01 -6.08
CA GLU A 802 -25.98 15.97 -7.50
C GLU A 802 -26.96 15.05 -8.23
N PHE A 803 -27.55 15.57 -9.30
CA PHE A 803 -28.41 14.81 -10.20
C PHE A 803 -27.76 14.71 -11.57
N GLN A 804 -27.65 13.49 -12.07
CA GLN A 804 -26.97 13.19 -13.30
C GLN A 804 -27.89 12.43 -14.26
N LEU A 805 -27.89 12.79 -15.52
CA LEU A 805 -28.62 12.11 -16.57
C LEU A 805 -27.72 11.92 -17.79
N GLU A 806 -27.73 10.73 -18.35
CA GLU A 806 -26.99 10.38 -19.53
C GLU A 806 -27.91 10.18 -20.72
N VAL A 807 -27.55 10.73 -21.87
CA VAL A 807 -28.21 10.54 -23.16
C VAL A 807 -27.52 9.39 -23.89
N ARG A 808 -28.27 8.40 -24.31
CA ARG A 808 -27.78 7.16 -24.96
C ARG A 808 -28.34 7.01 -26.36
N ASP A 809 -27.55 6.37 -27.21
CA ASP A 809 -28.05 5.89 -28.51
C ASP A 809 -28.77 4.56 -28.29
N THR A 810 -30.06 4.54 -28.53
CA THR A 810 -30.86 3.30 -28.44
C THR A 810 -31.00 2.66 -29.83
N LYS A 811 -31.32 1.38 -29.88
CA LYS A 811 -31.63 0.66 -31.15
C LYS A 811 -32.76 1.28 -31.91
N ARG A 812 -33.59 2.13 -31.27
CA ARG A 812 -34.79 2.77 -31.83
C ARG A 812 -34.57 4.25 -32.22
N GLY A 813 -33.35 4.77 -31.98
CA GLY A 813 -32.99 6.16 -32.23
C GLY A 813 -32.20 6.77 -31.07
N GLU A 814 -31.70 7.96 -31.27
CA GLU A 814 -30.99 8.75 -30.27
C GLU A 814 -32.00 9.34 -29.24
N GLU A 815 -31.65 9.32 -27.97
CA GLU A 815 -32.37 10.09 -26.95
C GLU A 815 -32.01 11.56 -27.10
N GLU A 816 -32.91 12.46 -26.74
CA GLU A 816 -32.73 13.91 -26.88
C GLU A 816 -33.05 14.63 -25.56
N LEU A 817 -32.19 15.61 -25.21
CA LEU A 817 -32.45 16.56 -24.14
C LEU A 817 -33.27 17.71 -24.71
N THR A 818 -34.45 17.93 -24.16
CA THR A 818 -35.37 19.00 -24.63
C THR A 818 -36.31 19.47 -23.50
N SER A 819 -36.77 20.70 -23.59
CA SER A 819 -37.83 21.22 -22.76
C SER A 819 -39.23 20.83 -23.26
N GLU A 820 -39.36 20.41 -24.53
CA GLU A 820 -40.60 19.95 -25.14
C GLU A 820 -40.88 18.49 -24.76
N ILE A 821 -41.47 18.27 -23.60
CA ILE A 821 -41.78 16.92 -23.09
C ILE A 821 -43.27 16.64 -23.33
N PRO A 822 -43.66 15.49 -23.86
CA PRO A 822 -45.07 15.13 -24.09
C PRO A 822 -45.79 14.92 -22.73
N ASN A 823 -47.05 15.32 -22.71
CA ASN A 823 -47.98 15.17 -21.57
C ASN A 823 -47.57 15.87 -20.27
N VAL A 824 -46.84 16.97 -20.37
CA VAL A 824 -46.38 17.77 -19.22
C VAL A 824 -46.97 19.20 -19.36
N SER A 825 -47.39 19.79 -18.24
CA SER A 825 -47.91 21.16 -18.21
C SER A 825 -46.79 22.18 -18.44
N GLU A 826 -47.13 23.34 -19.00
CA GLU A 826 -46.19 24.44 -19.22
C GLU A 826 -45.57 24.95 -17.90
N GLU A 827 -46.28 24.84 -16.79
CA GLU A 827 -45.72 25.21 -15.48
C GLU A 827 -44.61 24.32 -15.01
N ALA A 828 -44.66 23.02 -15.30
CA ALA A 828 -43.61 22.06 -14.92
C ALA A 828 -42.29 22.28 -15.70
N VAL A 829 -42.35 22.87 -16.88
CA VAL A 829 -41.17 23.08 -17.75
C VAL A 829 -40.68 24.54 -17.77
N LYS A 830 -41.34 25.45 -17.05
CA LYS A 830 -41.03 26.90 -17.08
C LYS A 830 -39.58 27.25 -16.68
N HIS A 831 -38.94 26.41 -15.87
CA HIS A 831 -37.57 26.61 -15.41
C HIS A 831 -36.52 25.91 -16.27
N LEU A 832 -36.93 25.15 -17.28
CA LEU A 832 -36.01 24.45 -18.18
C LEU A 832 -35.48 25.40 -19.26
N ASP A 833 -34.22 25.27 -19.61
CA ASP A 833 -33.61 25.94 -20.74
C ASP A 833 -33.89 25.20 -22.06
N GLU A 834 -33.28 25.66 -23.17
CA GLU A 834 -33.43 25.03 -24.49
C GLU A 834 -32.93 23.60 -24.52
N ASN A 835 -31.93 23.28 -23.68
CA ASN A 835 -31.34 21.93 -23.56
C ASN A 835 -32.12 21.05 -22.55
N GLY A 836 -33.24 21.51 -22.04
CA GLY A 836 -34.01 20.75 -21.05
C GLY A 836 -33.42 20.71 -19.65
N ILE A 837 -32.39 21.52 -19.37
CA ILE A 837 -31.73 21.57 -18.05
C ILE A 837 -32.35 22.75 -17.26
N ILE A 838 -32.58 22.51 -15.97
CA ILE A 838 -33.12 23.56 -15.10
C ILE A 838 -32.11 24.70 -14.94
N ARG A 839 -32.57 25.93 -14.95
CA ARG A 839 -31.72 27.12 -14.80
C ARG A 839 -31.15 27.26 -13.40
N VAL A 840 -30.00 27.90 -13.30
CA VAL A 840 -29.38 28.25 -12.02
C VAL A 840 -30.27 29.28 -11.28
N GLY A 841 -30.45 29.06 -9.97
CA GLY A 841 -31.31 29.93 -9.12
C GLY A 841 -32.79 29.56 -9.07
N ALA A 842 -33.20 28.51 -9.81
CA ALA A 842 -34.55 27.99 -9.75
C ALA A 842 -34.81 27.22 -8.46
N GLU A 843 -35.97 27.43 -7.84
CA GLU A 843 -36.43 26.61 -6.73
C GLU A 843 -37.01 25.30 -7.26
N VAL A 844 -36.58 24.21 -6.65
CA VAL A 844 -37.00 22.85 -7.00
C VAL A 844 -37.81 22.27 -5.85
N LYS A 845 -38.97 21.69 -6.17
CA LYS A 845 -39.83 20.97 -5.22
C LYS A 845 -40.10 19.57 -5.72
N GLU A 846 -40.73 18.76 -4.90
CA GLU A 846 -41.15 17.40 -5.26
C GLU A 846 -41.94 17.39 -6.58
N GLY A 847 -41.54 16.48 -7.48
CA GLY A 847 -42.23 16.29 -8.77
C GLY A 847 -41.81 17.23 -9.88
N ASP A 848 -41.01 18.27 -9.62
CA ASP A 848 -40.48 19.17 -10.64
C ASP A 848 -39.50 18.45 -11.55
N ILE A 849 -39.46 18.80 -12.82
CA ILE A 849 -38.52 18.24 -13.79
C ILE A 849 -37.19 18.98 -13.65
N ILE A 850 -36.14 18.22 -13.37
CA ILE A 850 -34.76 18.75 -13.25
C ILE A 850 -34.08 18.73 -14.61
N ILE A 851 -34.15 17.63 -15.31
CA ILE A 851 -33.58 17.46 -16.66
C ILE A 851 -34.66 16.82 -17.55
N GLY A 852 -35.01 17.50 -18.62
CA GLY A 852 -35.95 16.97 -19.62
C GLY A 852 -35.28 16.09 -20.64
N LYS A 853 -35.73 14.86 -20.75
CA LYS A 853 -35.24 13.88 -21.75
C LYS A 853 -36.42 13.14 -22.37
N ILE A 854 -36.33 12.90 -23.66
CA ILE A 854 -37.31 12.11 -24.40
C ILE A 854 -36.60 10.90 -25.01
N THR A 855 -37.28 9.74 -25.01
CA THR A 855 -36.82 8.48 -25.60
C THR A 855 -37.73 8.06 -26.73
N PRO A 856 -37.23 7.63 -27.90
CA PRO A 856 -38.08 7.15 -28.99
C PRO A 856 -38.88 5.91 -28.58
N LYS A 857 -40.17 5.89 -28.90
CA LYS A 857 -41.01 4.70 -28.80
C LYS A 857 -40.72 3.75 -29.96
N GLY A 858 -40.92 2.45 -29.76
CA GLY A 858 -40.90 1.51 -30.88
C GLY A 858 -42.05 1.69 -31.82
N GLU A 859 -41.86 1.29 -33.08
CA GLU A 859 -42.88 1.22 -34.08
C GLU A 859 -44.00 0.24 -33.65
N THR A 860 -45.05 0.75 -33.06
CA THR A 860 -46.32 0.08 -32.89
C THR A 860 -47.32 0.89 -33.66
N ASP A 861 -48.25 0.21 -34.38
CA ASP A 861 -49.35 0.94 -35.07
C ASP A 861 -50.04 1.84 -34.05
N PRO A 862 -50.10 3.16 -34.32
CA PRO A 862 -50.64 4.11 -33.37
C PRO A 862 -52.14 3.84 -33.11
N THR A 863 -52.51 3.79 -31.82
CA THR A 863 -53.88 3.68 -31.40
C THR A 863 -54.72 4.90 -31.87
N PRO A 864 -56.03 4.79 -32.00
CA PRO A 864 -56.89 5.94 -32.42
C PRO A 864 -56.69 7.15 -31.52
N GLU A 865 -56.45 6.94 -30.20
CA GLU A 865 -56.16 8.02 -29.24
C GLU A 865 -54.78 8.65 -29.47
N GLU A 866 -53.78 7.89 -29.85
CA GLU A 866 -52.47 8.41 -30.25
C GLU A 866 -52.49 9.20 -31.54
N LYS A 867 -53.33 8.80 -32.54
CA LYS A 867 -53.60 9.57 -33.78
C LYS A 867 -54.24 10.94 -33.46
N LEU A 868 -55.15 10.94 -32.48
CA LEU A 868 -55.79 12.16 -32.03
C LEU A 868 -54.80 13.10 -31.30
N LEU A 869 -53.95 12.52 -30.44
CA LEU A 869 -52.89 13.24 -29.73
C LEU A 869 -51.85 13.84 -30.70
N ARG A 870 -51.48 13.11 -31.78
CA ARG A 870 -50.60 13.64 -32.84
C ARG A 870 -51.23 14.85 -33.54
N ALA A 871 -52.54 14.81 -33.78
CA ALA A 871 -53.28 15.89 -34.44
C ALA A 871 -53.40 17.15 -33.58
N ILE A 872 -53.41 17.01 -32.25
CA ILE A 872 -53.56 18.11 -31.30
C ILE A 872 -52.21 18.69 -30.87
N PHE A 873 -51.22 17.85 -30.61
CA PHE A 873 -49.93 18.24 -30.01
C PHE A 873 -48.73 18.13 -30.97
N GLY A 874 -48.91 17.80 -32.25
CA GLY A 874 -47.90 17.65 -33.26
C GLY A 874 -47.29 16.25 -33.35
N ASP A 875 -46.55 15.98 -34.42
CA ASP A 875 -46.02 14.67 -34.78
C ASP A 875 -45.09 14.04 -33.71
N LYS A 876 -44.39 14.85 -32.95
CA LYS A 876 -43.47 14.39 -31.87
C LYS A 876 -44.22 13.76 -30.69
N ALA A 877 -45.47 14.11 -30.43
CA ALA A 877 -46.21 13.64 -29.23
C ALA A 877 -46.55 12.15 -29.24
N GLY A 878 -46.55 11.50 -30.40
CA GLY A 878 -46.87 10.08 -30.54
C GLY A 878 -45.65 9.15 -30.57
N ASP A 879 -44.44 9.64 -30.92
CA ASP A 879 -43.28 8.84 -31.23
C ASP A 879 -42.25 8.77 -30.09
N VAL A 880 -42.39 9.59 -29.08
CA VAL A 880 -41.46 9.70 -27.97
C VAL A 880 -42.12 9.48 -26.60
N LYS A 881 -41.36 8.95 -25.68
CA LYS A 881 -41.74 8.74 -24.29
C LYS A 881 -40.93 9.66 -23.38
N ASP A 882 -41.58 10.20 -22.33
CA ASP A 882 -40.91 10.96 -21.28
C ASP A 882 -39.95 10.05 -20.48
N ALA A 883 -38.69 10.41 -20.46
CA ALA A 883 -37.60 9.78 -19.69
C ALA A 883 -36.87 10.81 -18.82
N SER A 884 -37.56 11.93 -18.49
CA SER A 884 -37.01 13.03 -17.72
C SER A 884 -36.66 12.65 -16.30
N LEU A 885 -35.63 13.28 -15.76
CA LEU A 885 -35.26 13.20 -14.36
C LEU A 885 -36.13 14.16 -13.55
N LYS A 886 -36.89 13.62 -12.62
CA LYS A 886 -37.79 14.38 -11.72
C LYS A 886 -37.20 14.44 -10.32
N ALA A 887 -37.58 15.52 -9.60
CA ALA A 887 -37.18 15.69 -8.21
C ALA A 887 -37.77 14.58 -7.32
N SER A 888 -36.94 14.06 -6.41
CA SER A 888 -37.34 13.06 -5.42
C SER A 888 -38.32 13.68 -4.38
N PRO A 889 -39.15 12.86 -3.68
CA PRO A 889 -40.09 13.36 -2.71
C PRO A 889 -39.53 14.25 -1.58
N SER A 890 -38.28 14.00 -1.21
CA SER A 890 -37.59 14.72 -0.13
C SER A 890 -36.85 15.99 -0.59
N LEU A 891 -36.80 16.25 -1.89
CA LEU A 891 -36.02 17.34 -2.45
C LEU A 891 -36.78 18.66 -2.35
N ASN A 892 -36.19 19.63 -1.65
CA ASN A 892 -36.62 21.00 -1.62
C ASN A 892 -35.40 21.91 -1.53
N GLY A 893 -35.06 22.58 -2.60
CA GLY A 893 -33.83 23.36 -2.64
C GLY A 893 -33.76 24.31 -3.82
N VAL A 894 -32.58 24.88 -4.02
CA VAL A 894 -32.28 25.84 -5.09
C VAL A 894 -31.11 25.29 -5.93
N VAL A 895 -31.22 25.41 -7.23
CA VAL A 895 -30.17 25.02 -8.17
C VAL A 895 -29.00 26.00 -8.08
N ILE A 896 -27.82 25.54 -7.74
CA ILE A 896 -26.61 26.37 -7.61
C ILE A 896 -25.74 26.32 -8.86
N GLU A 897 -25.68 25.18 -9.54
CA GLU A 897 -24.81 24.97 -10.71
C GLU A 897 -25.43 23.94 -11.66
N THR A 898 -25.22 24.13 -12.94
CA THR A 898 -25.57 23.17 -13.99
C THR A 898 -24.40 22.99 -14.93
N LYS A 899 -24.14 21.74 -15.37
CA LYS A 899 -23.06 21.39 -16.31
C LYS A 899 -23.62 20.52 -17.42
N LEU A 900 -23.37 20.91 -18.68
CA LEU A 900 -23.71 20.12 -19.86
C LEU A 900 -22.42 19.65 -20.53
N PHE A 901 -22.23 18.33 -20.60
CA PHE A 901 -21.14 17.72 -21.33
C PHE A 901 -21.66 17.16 -22.64
N SER A 902 -21.18 17.69 -23.78
CA SER A 902 -21.58 17.23 -25.11
C SER A 902 -20.34 16.86 -25.92
N ARG A 903 -20.46 15.82 -26.76
CA ARG A 903 -19.46 15.53 -27.76
C ARG A 903 -19.76 16.35 -29.02
N PRO A 904 -18.78 17.04 -29.60
CA PRO A 904 -19.03 17.77 -30.84
C PRO A 904 -19.42 16.77 -31.96
N LYS A 905 -20.53 17.07 -32.67
CA LYS A 905 -20.91 16.30 -33.86
C LYS A 905 -19.80 16.40 -34.90
N LYS A 906 -19.51 15.28 -35.58
CA LYS A 906 -18.44 15.17 -36.57
C LYS A 906 -18.78 15.86 -37.91
N ASP A 907 -19.45 16.99 -37.89
CA ASP A 907 -19.80 17.79 -39.08
C ASP A 907 -18.55 18.53 -39.59
N LYS A 908 -18.54 18.84 -40.88
CA LYS A 908 -17.42 19.53 -41.53
C LYS A 908 -17.12 20.88 -40.90
N ASP A 909 -18.14 21.63 -40.51
CA ASP A 909 -18.02 22.96 -39.88
C ASP A 909 -17.44 22.88 -38.47
N ASN A 910 -17.86 21.89 -37.69
CA ASN A 910 -17.30 21.65 -36.37
C ASN A 910 -15.85 21.16 -36.42
N ARG A 911 -15.47 20.35 -37.43
CA ARG A 911 -14.07 19.96 -37.67
C ARG A 911 -13.20 21.17 -38.01
N ALA A 912 -13.70 22.10 -38.82
CA ALA A 912 -12.96 23.33 -39.18
C ALA A 912 -12.77 24.25 -37.97
N LYS A 913 -13.81 24.43 -37.14
CA LYS A 913 -13.74 25.20 -35.88
C LYS A 913 -12.78 24.57 -34.88
N SER A 914 -12.88 23.26 -34.67
CA SER A 914 -11.98 22.52 -33.77
C SER A 914 -10.53 22.59 -34.25
N LYS A 915 -10.28 22.49 -35.58
CA LYS A 915 -8.93 22.62 -36.14
C LYS A 915 -8.36 23.99 -35.93
N ALA A 916 -9.15 25.06 -36.13
CA ALA A 916 -8.73 26.44 -35.87
C ALA A 916 -8.42 26.70 -34.40
N GLU A 917 -9.23 26.14 -33.51
CA GLU A 917 -9.05 26.24 -32.05
C GLU A 917 -7.82 25.48 -31.56
N VAL A 918 -7.58 24.27 -32.08
CA VAL A 918 -6.35 23.49 -31.83
C VAL A 918 -5.11 24.27 -32.33
N GLU A 919 -5.18 24.90 -33.49
CA GLU A 919 -4.07 25.67 -34.03
C GLU A 919 -3.76 26.93 -33.20
N LYS A 920 -4.82 27.58 -32.68
CA LYS A 920 -4.69 28.72 -31.75
C LYS A 920 -4.09 28.27 -30.40
N LEU A 921 -4.52 27.12 -29.88
CA LEU A 921 -3.96 26.55 -28.64
C LEU A 921 -2.50 26.14 -28.82
N LYS A 922 -2.15 25.49 -29.96
CA LYS A 922 -0.76 25.17 -30.30
C LYS A 922 0.11 26.40 -30.40
N GLY A 923 -0.40 27.47 -30.98
CA GLY A 923 0.31 28.76 -31.05
C GLY A 923 0.55 29.37 -29.68
N LYS A 924 -0.44 29.30 -28.77
CA LYS A 924 -0.30 29.75 -27.39
C LYS A 924 0.72 28.90 -26.64
N TYR A 925 0.59 27.58 -26.73
CA TYR A 925 1.53 26.63 -26.11
C TYR A 925 2.98 26.86 -26.56
N ALA A 926 3.20 26.97 -27.86
CA ALA A 926 4.53 27.25 -28.40
C ALA A 926 5.11 28.57 -27.85
N LYS A 927 4.28 29.59 -27.66
CA LYS A 927 4.67 30.87 -27.09
C LYS A 927 5.05 30.77 -25.62
N ASP A 928 4.25 30.01 -24.84
CA ASP A 928 4.52 29.75 -23.43
C ASP A 928 5.81 28.94 -23.25
N LEU A 929 6.04 27.93 -24.10
CA LEU A 929 7.24 27.10 -24.13
C LEU A 929 8.51 27.94 -24.46
N LEU A 930 8.44 28.85 -25.41
CA LEU A 930 9.52 29.80 -25.68
C LEU A 930 9.80 30.73 -24.48
N GLY A 931 8.77 31.14 -23.77
CA GLY A 931 8.89 31.92 -22.53
C GLY A 931 9.60 31.17 -21.41
N ILE A 932 9.26 29.92 -21.20
CA ILE A 932 9.89 29.03 -20.19
C ILE A 932 11.36 28.80 -20.57
N ARG A 933 11.61 28.49 -21.83
CA ARG A 933 12.97 28.30 -22.37
C ARG A 933 13.85 29.54 -22.19
N ALA A 934 13.34 30.72 -22.48
CA ALA A 934 14.08 31.96 -22.27
C ALA A 934 14.44 32.16 -20.79
N ARG A 935 13.52 31.82 -19.87
CA ARG A 935 13.79 31.86 -18.42
C ARG A 935 14.86 30.84 -18.01
N MET A 936 14.81 29.61 -18.48
CA MET A 936 15.83 28.58 -18.25
C MET A 936 17.22 29.07 -18.74
N ILE A 937 17.33 29.54 -19.97
CA ILE A 937 18.60 30.03 -20.51
C ILE A 937 19.13 31.20 -19.67
N SER A 938 18.27 32.13 -19.28
CA SER A 938 18.66 33.24 -18.41
C SER A 938 19.23 32.80 -17.07
N LYS A 939 18.63 31.78 -16.46
CA LYS A 939 19.10 31.21 -15.21
C LYS A 939 20.43 30.47 -15.35
N LEU A 940 20.58 29.68 -16.40
CA LEU A 940 21.86 29.03 -16.72
C LEU A 940 22.96 30.02 -17.03
N VAL A 941 22.66 31.10 -17.75
CA VAL A 941 23.62 32.18 -17.97
C VAL A 941 24.09 32.77 -16.63
N THR A 942 23.17 33.08 -15.72
CA THR A 942 23.52 33.62 -14.39
C THR A 942 24.45 32.69 -13.60
N LEU A 943 24.27 31.37 -13.73
CA LEU A 943 25.08 30.35 -13.03
C LEU A 943 26.47 30.15 -13.67
N LEU A 944 26.54 30.17 -15.00
CA LEU A 944 27.71 29.74 -15.76
C LEU A 944 28.56 30.89 -16.29
N GLU A 945 28.03 32.11 -16.40
CA GLU A 945 28.75 33.26 -16.95
C GLU A 945 30.08 33.54 -16.25
N GLY A 946 31.15 33.63 -17.03
CA GLY A 946 32.51 33.84 -16.55
C GLY A 946 33.26 32.59 -16.10
N LYS A 947 32.60 31.44 -15.94
CA LYS A 947 33.25 30.16 -15.63
C LYS A 947 33.88 29.56 -16.89
N THR A 948 34.89 28.71 -16.70
CA THR A 948 35.61 28.04 -17.80
C THR A 948 35.06 26.65 -18.04
N SER A 949 34.71 26.34 -19.27
CA SER A 949 34.20 25.02 -19.66
C SER A 949 35.24 23.92 -19.44
N GLN A 950 34.81 22.81 -18.87
CA GLN A 950 35.58 21.57 -18.77
C GLN A 950 35.36 20.63 -19.99
N GLY A 951 34.57 21.06 -20.94
CA GLY A 951 34.17 20.31 -22.12
C GLY A 951 32.72 19.82 -22.01
N VAL A 952 31.79 20.47 -22.67
CA VAL A 952 30.40 20.06 -22.76
C VAL A 952 30.25 19.14 -23.95
N LYS A 953 29.87 17.89 -23.70
CA LYS A 953 29.65 16.85 -24.72
C LYS A 953 28.18 16.45 -24.79
N HIS A 954 27.73 16.17 -25.99
CA HIS A 954 26.46 15.53 -26.20
C HIS A 954 26.51 14.09 -25.73
N LYS A 955 25.39 13.51 -25.37
CA LYS A 955 25.25 12.09 -24.93
C LYS A 955 25.89 11.10 -25.91
N PHE A 956 25.93 11.44 -27.19
CA PHE A 956 26.57 10.64 -28.25
C PHE A 956 28.06 10.91 -28.44
N GLY A 957 28.68 11.72 -27.59
CA GLY A 957 30.13 11.98 -27.58
C GLY A 957 30.59 13.21 -28.32
N ASP A 958 29.71 13.89 -29.06
CA ASP A 958 30.07 15.10 -29.80
C ASP A 958 30.37 16.27 -28.86
N GLU A 959 31.50 16.90 -28.99
CA GLU A 959 31.91 18.05 -28.18
C GLU A 959 31.22 19.33 -28.69
N ILE A 960 30.35 19.90 -27.83
CA ILE A 960 29.54 21.07 -28.17
C ILE A 960 30.26 22.37 -27.78
N ILE A 961 30.86 22.36 -26.59
CA ILE A 961 31.72 23.47 -26.12
C ILE A 961 33.05 22.87 -25.69
N THR A 962 34.15 23.35 -26.29
CA THR A 962 35.48 22.82 -26.04
C THR A 962 36.00 23.22 -24.66
N LYS A 963 36.86 22.37 -24.10
CA LYS A 963 37.52 22.62 -22.81
C LYS A 963 38.35 23.91 -22.87
N GLY A 964 38.23 24.75 -21.85
CA GLY A 964 38.97 26.00 -21.72
C GLY A 964 38.25 27.23 -22.27
N VAL A 965 37.10 27.11 -22.90
CA VAL A 965 36.26 28.22 -23.36
C VAL A 965 35.47 28.80 -22.20
N LYS A 966 35.45 30.11 -22.03
CA LYS A 966 34.59 30.75 -21.01
C LYS A 966 33.15 30.80 -21.49
N PHE A 967 32.25 30.47 -20.57
CA PHE A 967 30.81 30.59 -20.81
C PHE A 967 30.42 32.07 -20.90
N ASN A 968 29.65 32.38 -21.91
CA ASN A 968 28.96 33.64 -22.07
C ASN A 968 27.54 33.41 -22.57
N ALA A 969 26.66 34.39 -22.41
CA ALA A 969 25.27 34.28 -22.81
C ALA A 969 25.09 33.76 -24.24
N LYS A 970 25.90 34.23 -25.15
CA LYS A 970 25.84 33.88 -26.57
C LYS A 970 26.23 32.42 -26.83
N ASN A 971 27.27 31.92 -26.17
CA ASN A 971 27.69 30.51 -26.31
C ASN A 971 26.68 29.56 -25.71
N ILE A 972 26.08 29.91 -24.58
CA ILE A 972 25.02 29.08 -23.94
C ILE A 972 23.78 29.03 -24.83
N GLU A 973 23.31 30.17 -25.31
CA GLU A 973 22.13 30.27 -26.16
C GLU A 973 22.30 29.58 -27.51
N SER A 974 23.42 29.85 -28.21
CA SER A 974 23.61 29.39 -29.58
C SER A 974 24.10 27.94 -29.68
N ASN A 975 24.94 27.48 -28.78
CA ASN A 975 25.56 26.16 -28.85
C ASN A 975 24.79 25.08 -28.07
N LEU A 976 24.36 25.41 -26.85
CA LEU A 976 23.59 24.45 -26.04
C LEU A 976 22.11 24.39 -26.46
N PHE A 977 21.52 25.56 -26.80
CA PHE A 977 20.08 25.65 -27.08
C PHE A 977 19.80 26.36 -28.42
N PRO A 978 20.21 25.80 -29.58
CA PRO A 978 19.99 26.44 -30.85
C PRO A 978 18.48 26.60 -31.17
N ALA A 979 18.11 27.81 -31.59
CA ALA A 979 16.72 28.19 -31.84
C ALA A 979 15.96 27.32 -32.86
N LYS A 980 16.70 26.62 -33.73
CA LYS A 980 16.12 25.77 -34.79
C LYS A 980 15.53 24.45 -34.27
N ASN A 981 15.85 24.02 -33.05
CA ASN A 981 15.30 22.82 -32.47
C ASN A 981 14.83 23.09 -31.03
N PRO A 982 13.61 23.64 -30.82
CA PRO A 982 13.08 23.96 -29.50
C PRO A 982 12.74 22.71 -28.66
N TYR A 983 12.75 21.53 -29.25
CA TYR A 983 12.44 20.25 -28.58
C TYR A 983 13.70 19.39 -28.39
N ARG A 984 14.90 20.00 -28.43
CA ARG A 984 16.14 19.26 -28.19
C ARG A 984 16.17 18.81 -26.75
N ASP A 985 16.52 17.56 -26.54
CA ASP A 985 16.67 16.97 -25.22
C ASP A 985 17.92 17.52 -24.52
N GLU A 986 17.73 18.48 -23.65
CA GLU A 986 18.79 19.14 -22.88
C GLU A 986 19.38 18.28 -21.78
N SER A 987 18.69 17.18 -21.38
CA SER A 987 19.21 16.21 -20.41
C SER A 987 20.47 15.46 -20.90
N ASN A 988 20.80 15.61 -22.17
CA ASN A 988 21.96 14.97 -22.79
C ASN A 988 23.28 15.75 -22.66
N TYR A 989 23.31 16.91 -22.01
CA TYR A 989 24.52 17.70 -21.84
C TYR A 989 25.24 17.38 -20.52
N ASN A 990 26.57 17.31 -20.59
CA ASN A 990 27.43 17.25 -19.41
C ASN A 990 27.74 18.66 -18.94
N VAL A 991 27.17 19.09 -17.84
CA VAL A 991 27.30 20.43 -17.28
C VAL A 991 28.53 20.50 -16.38
N PRO A 992 29.25 21.65 -16.31
CA PRO A 992 30.42 21.83 -15.44
C PRO A 992 30.08 21.54 -13.95
N GLU A 993 31.06 20.97 -13.26
CA GLU A 993 30.89 20.51 -11.87
C GLU A 993 30.50 21.63 -10.88
N GLU A 994 30.92 22.88 -11.15
CA GLU A 994 30.59 24.05 -10.33
C GLU A 994 29.13 24.50 -10.41
N ALA A 995 28.40 23.99 -11.40
CA ALA A 995 26.98 24.32 -11.61
C ALA A 995 26.04 23.11 -11.45
N ASN A 996 26.56 21.92 -11.20
CA ASN A 996 25.85 20.64 -11.28
C ASN A 996 24.53 20.59 -10.53
N LEU A 997 24.52 20.88 -9.24
CA LEU A 997 23.30 20.67 -8.43
C LEU A 997 22.16 21.62 -8.81
N VAL A 998 22.48 22.91 -9.04
CA VAL A 998 21.44 23.91 -9.32
C VAL A 998 21.01 23.86 -10.78
N SER A 999 21.94 23.54 -11.69
CA SER A 999 21.61 23.40 -13.12
C SER A 999 20.79 22.16 -13.42
N ASP A 1000 21.03 21.05 -12.73
CA ASP A 1000 20.24 19.84 -12.88
C ASP A 1000 18.78 20.08 -12.44
N ILE A 1001 18.57 20.75 -11.31
CA ILE A 1001 17.22 21.11 -10.85
C ILE A 1001 16.52 22.04 -11.85
N ILE A 1002 17.25 23.03 -12.42
CA ILE A 1002 16.66 23.92 -13.43
C ILE A 1002 16.29 23.16 -14.70
N LEU A 1003 17.08 22.18 -15.12
CA LEU A 1003 16.80 21.37 -16.31
C LEU A 1003 15.62 20.40 -16.04
N ASP A 1004 15.52 19.87 -14.84
CA ASP A 1004 14.39 19.02 -14.45
C ASP A 1004 13.06 19.80 -14.38
N GLU A 1005 13.10 21.04 -13.94
CA GLU A 1005 11.92 21.93 -13.90
C GLU A 1005 11.48 22.36 -15.32
N TRP A 1006 12.40 22.45 -16.28
CA TRP A 1006 12.08 22.81 -17.65
C TRP A 1006 11.39 21.71 -18.42
#